data_cbebbb93e633c2932846d083afbd255a
#
_entry.id   cbebbb93e633c2932846d083afbd255a
#
_cell.length_a   1.000
_cell.length_b   1.000
_cell.length_c   1.000
_cell.angle_alpha   90.00
_cell.angle_beta   90.00
_cell.angle_gamma   90.00
#
_symmetry.space_group_name_H-M   'P 1'
#
loop_
_entity.id
_entity.type
_entity.pdbx_description
1 polymer ?
#
loop_
_entity_poly.entity_id
_entity_poly.type
_entity_poly.pdbx_seq_one_letter_code
_entity_poly.pdbx_strand_id
1 'polypeptide(L)'
;MAGTRSFWELTIIDGAPPVAPLQGLGSLAVADIDADGFQEIITGGDGALLWYRPAAGRRGQVARGKFHVGLDIGDLDGDGRPEVVCGEHAGGEGERWAITWYKPGATLDAPWARHVVDHLATGGPYDLLCADLDGDGRNEILATACYAKVWGLFIYKAGDDPTQPWGKHTVQEGFSGEGLAVADLDGDGRLDIISGPAAYLCPKDGPFSGPWRRMVFAPSHREMCRVAPLDITGNGRPDIVAVESEFYDGRLSWFENRLTERPDDPWVEHPLESGLVYAHSLHVRRDAGQVKLFVAEMAGGGWNAPYNYDARLVEFTSRNRGKTWSRTVLDQGQGTHQAVMSDIDGDARLEIVGKEWRIPRVQIWKKTRRTSPIAAYRHTFIDRDKPGLAIDILAADLDGDGRLELIATKAKPGSAGGYASLCSTLVWLKAVEPLRGRWQEFPIGQGVGNWPHGSCVAPLLPGGRLALVTAYHSAHSGAQGADHYPDLFEVPDDPRAGPWPRRTLAPIRYGEQILAHDVAGRGLLDLFAGPWWLENLGDGTFRPHRLVADESFYPARLAACDIARRGRPDVVMGQEAMDYPNKAVPFSLLAWFECPEDPRCGPWPMHVIDRVRCAHSIGAADLDADGKIEIVCGEHDPFKPYRS
;
A
#
# COMPACT_ATOMS: atom_id res chain seq x y z
N MET A 1 24.01 -5.84 27.02
CA MET A 1 22.93 -4.84 27.22
C MET A 1 22.21 -4.70 25.89
N ALA A 2 20.97 -5.18 25.79
CA ALA A 2 20.15 -4.98 24.59
C ALA A 2 19.78 -3.49 24.52
N GLY A 3 20.34 -2.78 23.55
CA GLY A 3 20.04 -1.37 23.33
C GLY A 3 18.61 -1.21 22.84
N THR A 4 17.84 -0.39 23.51
CA THR A 4 16.49 0.00 23.08
C THR A 4 16.63 0.74 21.74
N ARG A 5 16.17 0.15 20.65
CA ARG A 5 16.10 0.82 19.33
C ARG A 5 14.68 1.34 19.12
N SER A 6 14.57 2.57 18.63
CA SER A 6 13.29 3.09 18.14
C SER A 6 13.12 2.72 16.67
N PHE A 7 11.92 2.35 16.28
CA PHE A 7 11.51 2.08 14.90
C PHE A 7 10.11 2.64 14.66
N TRP A 8 9.74 2.77 13.40
CA TRP A 8 8.41 3.19 13.02
C TRP A 8 7.54 1.94 12.78
N GLU A 9 6.40 1.89 13.43
CA GLU A 9 5.44 0.79 13.32
C GLU A 9 4.24 1.27 12.50
N LEU A 10 3.95 0.58 11.41
CA LEU A 10 2.81 0.86 10.54
C LEU A 10 1.54 0.24 11.11
N THR A 11 0.47 1.02 11.17
CA THR A 11 -0.89 0.57 11.43
C THR A 11 -1.79 1.03 10.30
N ILE A 12 -2.57 0.14 9.72
CA ILE A 12 -3.62 0.46 8.77
C ILE A 12 -4.88 0.74 9.57
N ILE A 13 -5.37 1.97 9.56
CA ILE A 13 -6.57 2.38 10.29
C ILE A 13 -7.85 2.17 9.49
N ASP A 14 -7.75 2.19 8.17
CA ASP A 14 -8.81 1.77 7.26
C ASP A 14 -8.19 1.18 5.99
N GLY A 15 -8.40 -0.11 5.79
CA GLY A 15 -7.91 -0.84 4.61
C GLY A 15 -8.94 -0.92 3.48
N ALA A 16 -10.19 -0.53 3.75
CA ALA A 16 -11.30 -0.60 2.80
C ALA A 16 -12.29 0.56 3.02
N PRO A 17 -11.84 1.82 2.87
CA PRO A 17 -12.75 2.94 2.96
C PRO A 17 -13.84 2.84 1.88
N PRO A 18 -15.04 3.41 2.10
CA PRO A 18 -16.17 3.32 1.17
C PRO A 18 -15.99 4.22 -0.06
N VAL A 19 -14.87 4.04 -0.76
CA VAL A 19 -14.49 4.75 -1.98
C VAL A 19 -14.09 3.74 -3.07
N ALA A 20 -14.28 4.08 -4.33
CA ALA A 20 -13.94 3.18 -5.43
C ALA A 20 -12.41 2.98 -5.54
N PRO A 21 -11.92 1.74 -5.59
CA PRO A 21 -10.49 1.44 -5.57
C PRO A 21 -9.69 2.02 -6.76
N LEU A 22 -10.33 2.21 -7.91
CA LEU A 22 -9.65 2.67 -9.14
C LEU A 22 -9.39 4.18 -9.17
N GLN A 23 -10.04 4.93 -8.31
CA GLN A 23 -9.91 6.38 -8.25
C GLN A 23 -9.54 6.86 -6.84
N GLY A 24 -8.87 6.03 -6.12
CA GLY A 24 -8.17 6.20 -4.87
C GLY A 24 -8.64 7.30 -3.92
N LEU A 25 -7.98 7.38 -2.82
CA LEU A 25 -8.08 8.52 -1.93
C LEU A 25 -7.32 9.69 -2.55
N GLY A 26 -7.97 10.83 -2.75
CA GLY A 26 -7.38 12.04 -3.29
C GLY A 26 -6.35 12.70 -2.37
N SER A 27 -6.73 13.76 -1.72
CA SER A 27 -5.87 14.50 -0.78
C SER A 27 -6.09 14.06 0.67
N LEU A 28 -5.20 14.54 1.55
CA LEU A 28 -5.18 14.26 2.98
C LEU A 28 -4.91 15.54 3.74
N ALA A 29 -5.72 15.83 4.75
CA ALA A 29 -5.46 16.90 5.71
C ALA A 29 -5.72 16.40 7.14
N VAL A 30 -5.11 17.06 8.13
CA VAL A 30 -5.21 16.69 9.54
C VAL A 30 -5.38 17.97 10.36
N ALA A 31 -6.43 18.04 11.18
CA ALA A 31 -6.68 19.14 12.12
C ALA A 31 -7.62 18.68 13.24
N ASP A 32 -7.64 19.41 14.34
CA ASP A 32 -8.66 19.32 15.38
C ASP A 32 -9.92 20.09 14.92
N ILE A 33 -10.85 19.38 14.29
CA ILE A 33 -12.04 19.98 13.64
C ILE A 33 -13.10 20.42 14.65
N ASP A 34 -13.27 19.70 15.75
CA ASP A 34 -14.31 20.00 16.75
C ASP A 34 -13.76 20.60 18.05
N ALA A 35 -12.48 20.96 18.06
CA ALA A 35 -11.77 21.59 19.16
C ALA A 35 -11.79 20.78 20.47
N ASP A 36 -11.74 19.45 20.37
CA ASP A 36 -11.71 18.57 21.54
C ASP A 36 -10.29 18.18 21.98
N GLY A 37 -9.27 18.64 21.25
CA GLY A 37 -7.84 18.40 21.50
C GLY A 37 -7.28 17.18 20.78
N PHE A 38 -8.08 16.42 20.04
CA PHE A 38 -7.62 15.31 19.20
C PHE A 38 -7.71 15.71 17.72
N GLN A 39 -6.81 15.15 16.93
CA GLN A 39 -6.75 15.44 15.49
C GLN A 39 -7.66 14.51 14.70
N GLU A 40 -8.42 15.05 13.75
CA GLU A 40 -9.10 14.30 12.72
C GLU A 40 -8.27 14.24 11.47
N ILE A 41 -8.37 13.09 10.78
CA ILE A 41 -7.85 12.90 9.44
C ILE A 41 -9.01 13.06 8.47
N ILE A 42 -8.88 13.97 7.51
CA ILE A 42 -9.83 14.16 6.43
C ILE A 42 -9.23 13.65 5.13
N THR A 43 -9.98 12.82 4.39
CA THR A 43 -9.56 12.35 3.07
C THR A 43 -10.76 12.02 2.19
N GLY A 44 -10.60 12.19 0.88
CA GLY A 44 -11.65 11.97 -0.09
C GLY A 44 -11.27 11.01 -1.20
N GLY A 45 -12.28 10.47 -1.85
CA GLY A 45 -12.13 9.60 -3.01
C GLY A 45 -13.41 9.53 -3.85
N ASP A 46 -13.50 8.57 -4.77
CA ASP A 46 -14.71 8.35 -5.57
C ASP A 46 -15.75 7.62 -4.71
N GLY A 47 -16.72 8.35 -4.19
CA GLY A 47 -17.81 7.88 -3.35
C GLY A 47 -18.04 8.71 -2.10
N ALA A 48 -16.98 9.18 -1.44
CA ALA A 48 -17.13 9.91 -0.19
C ALA A 48 -15.95 10.83 0.15
N LEU A 49 -16.23 11.87 0.93
CA LEU A 49 -15.30 12.62 1.76
C LEU A 49 -15.48 12.12 3.20
N LEU A 50 -14.40 11.67 3.82
CA LEU A 50 -14.42 10.93 5.09
C LEU A 50 -13.61 11.67 6.16
N TRP A 51 -14.03 11.49 7.41
CA TRP A 51 -13.23 11.85 8.57
C TRP A 51 -12.90 10.62 9.41
N TYR A 52 -11.73 10.63 10.05
CA TYR A 52 -11.27 9.60 10.97
C TYR A 52 -10.76 10.23 12.24
N ARG A 53 -11.11 9.65 13.40
CA ARG A 53 -10.54 9.95 14.71
C ARG A 53 -9.84 8.70 15.26
N PRO A 54 -8.57 8.50 14.97
CA PRO A 54 -7.84 7.28 15.35
C PRO A 54 -7.80 7.03 16.84
N ALA A 55 -7.65 8.09 17.66
CA ALA A 55 -7.62 7.98 19.12
C ALA A 55 -8.90 7.34 19.71
N ALA A 56 -10.04 7.49 19.04
CA ALA A 56 -11.32 6.91 19.44
C ALA A 56 -11.74 5.70 18.59
N GLY A 57 -10.94 5.30 17.59
CA GLY A 57 -11.30 4.24 16.67
C GLY A 57 -12.57 4.54 15.85
N ARG A 58 -12.86 5.82 15.58
CA ARG A 58 -14.07 6.27 14.91
C ARG A 58 -13.78 6.78 13.50
N ARG A 59 -14.75 6.61 12.62
CA ARG A 59 -14.81 7.26 11.32
C ARG A 59 -16.23 7.68 11.01
N GLY A 60 -16.38 8.68 10.13
CA GLY A 60 -17.66 9.09 9.59
C GLY A 60 -17.53 9.70 8.21
N GLN A 61 -18.63 10.22 7.70
CA GLN A 61 -18.72 10.76 6.36
C GLN A 61 -19.08 12.24 6.43
N VAL A 62 -18.23 13.08 5.81
CA VAL A 62 -18.53 14.50 5.61
C VAL A 62 -19.57 14.67 4.49
N ALA A 63 -19.31 14.05 3.33
CA ALA A 63 -20.18 14.14 2.16
C ALA A 63 -20.09 12.91 1.27
N ARG A 64 -21.12 12.70 0.43
CA ARG A 64 -21.09 11.77 -0.71
C ARG A 64 -20.75 12.53 -1.97
N GLY A 65 -19.90 11.96 -2.82
CA GLY A 65 -19.47 12.59 -4.06
C GLY A 65 -18.14 12.03 -4.55
N LYS A 66 -17.49 12.78 -5.44
CA LYS A 66 -16.18 12.43 -5.97
C LYS A 66 -15.18 13.51 -5.57
N PHE A 67 -14.20 13.12 -4.73
CA PHE A 67 -13.24 14.01 -4.11
C PHE A 67 -11.83 13.49 -4.36
N HIS A 68 -11.22 13.86 -5.47
CA HIS A 68 -9.99 13.21 -5.93
C HIS A 68 -8.73 13.93 -5.51
N VAL A 69 -8.69 15.26 -5.69
CA VAL A 69 -7.49 16.09 -5.51
C VAL A 69 -7.88 17.44 -4.92
N GLY A 70 -6.90 18.11 -4.31
CA GLY A 70 -7.10 19.39 -3.67
C GLY A 70 -7.96 19.27 -2.40
N LEU A 71 -7.31 19.29 -1.24
CA LEU A 71 -7.99 19.31 0.05
C LEU A 71 -7.10 20.04 1.05
N ASP A 72 -7.70 20.94 1.82
CA ASP A 72 -7.05 21.58 2.96
C ASP A 72 -8.10 21.96 4.03
N ILE A 73 -7.63 22.44 5.16
CA ILE A 73 -8.44 22.80 6.32
C ILE A 73 -8.03 24.20 6.79
N GLY A 74 -9.00 25.08 7.03
CA GLY A 74 -8.76 26.42 7.53
C GLY A 74 -10.03 27.10 8.02
N ASP A 75 -9.90 28.19 8.76
CA ASP A 75 -11.02 29.04 9.17
C ASP A 75 -11.45 29.92 7.98
N LEU A 76 -12.48 29.47 7.27
CA LEU A 76 -12.94 30.07 6.02
C LEU A 76 -14.03 31.13 6.23
N ASP A 77 -14.74 31.07 7.33
CA ASP A 77 -15.82 32.02 7.61
C ASP A 77 -15.53 32.96 8.80
N GLY A 78 -14.37 32.80 9.45
CA GLY A 78 -13.91 33.69 10.52
C GLY A 78 -14.57 33.44 11.88
N ASP A 79 -15.14 32.25 12.10
CA ASP A 79 -15.75 31.90 13.38
C ASP A 79 -14.76 31.27 14.39
N GLY A 80 -13.52 31.10 13.99
CA GLY A 80 -12.44 30.52 14.81
C GLY A 80 -12.42 29.00 14.84
N ARG A 81 -13.23 28.32 13.99
CA ARG A 81 -13.27 26.88 13.84
C ARG A 81 -12.86 26.49 12.40
N PRO A 82 -12.13 25.41 12.20
CA PRO A 82 -11.69 25.05 10.88
C PRO A 82 -12.80 24.37 10.05
N GLU A 83 -12.90 24.73 8.79
CA GLU A 83 -13.68 24.09 7.75
C GLU A 83 -12.78 23.29 6.81
N VAL A 84 -13.39 22.38 6.07
CA VAL A 84 -12.71 21.56 5.05
C VAL A 84 -13.00 22.13 3.66
N VAL A 85 -11.96 22.50 2.90
CA VAL A 85 -12.08 22.84 1.48
C VAL A 85 -11.57 21.70 0.62
N CYS A 86 -12.26 21.40 -0.47
CA CYS A 86 -11.85 20.33 -1.38
C CYS A 86 -12.29 20.55 -2.83
N GLY A 87 -11.62 19.83 -3.74
CA GLY A 87 -12.06 19.67 -5.11
C GLY A 87 -13.16 18.62 -5.20
N GLU A 88 -14.32 18.97 -5.73
CA GLU A 88 -15.46 18.10 -5.92
C GLU A 88 -15.80 17.97 -7.40
N HIS A 89 -16.00 16.76 -7.89
CA HIS A 89 -16.45 16.49 -9.24
C HIS A 89 -17.98 16.35 -9.27
N ALA A 90 -18.65 17.26 -9.96
CA ALA A 90 -20.11 17.38 -9.91
C ALA A 90 -20.88 16.27 -10.65
N GLY A 91 -20.20 15.42 -11.44
CA GLY A 91 -20.87 14.37 -12.24
C GLY A 91 -21.74 14.91 -13.37
N GLY A 92 -21.92 14.15 -14.43
CA GLY A 92 -22.76 14.51 -15.58
C GLY A 92 -22.00 14.63 -16.90
N GLU A 93 -22.72 14.84 -18.01
CA GLU A 93 -22.11 15.06 -19.33
C GLU A 93 -21.33 16.40 -19.30
N GLY A 94 -20.01 16.31 -19.53
CA GLY A 94 -19.08 17.43 -19.47
C GLY A 94 -18.56 17.63 -18.04
N GLU A 95 -17.59 16.82 -17.64
CA GLU A 95 -16.90 16.81 -16.35
C GLU A 95 -16.72 18.21 -15.76
N ARG A 96 -17.58 18.57 -14.82
CA ARG A 96 -17.52 19.85 -14.12
C ARG A 96 -16.95 19.64 -12.72
N TRP A 97 -15.91 20.36 -12.42
CA TRP A 97 -15.33 20.44 -11.09
C TRP A 97 -15.85 21.67 -10.35
N ALA A 98 -15.85 21.59 -9.04
CA ALA A 98 -16.06 22.74 -8.17
C ALA A 98 -15.01 22.75 -7.07
N ILE A 99 -14.66 23.93 -6.58
CA ILE A 99 -14.05 24.08 -5.27
C ILE A 99 -15.20 24.27 -4.30
N THR A 100 -15.28 23.37 -3.32
CA THR A 100 -16.35 23.38 -2.30
C THR A 100 -15.74 23.37 -0.92
N TRP A 101 -16.44 23.95 0.04
CA TRP A 101 -16.07 23.84 1.44
C TRP A 101 -17.23 23.33 2.29
N TYR A 102 -16.88 22.69 3.39
CA TYR A 102 -17.80 22.00 4.27
C TYR A 102 -17.63 22.50 5.69
N LYS A 103 -18.68 23.10 6.25
CA LYS A 103 -18.72 23.53 7.63
C LYS A 103 -19.21 22.39 8.52
N PRO A 104 -18.45 22.01 9.57
CA PRO A 104 -18.88 20.99 10.51
C PRO A 104 -20.21 21.36 11.18
N GLY A 105 -21.05 20.37 11.45
CA GLY A 105 -22.23 20.55 12.30
C GLY A 105 -21.87 20.69 13.78
N ALA A 106 -22.86 20.58 14.65
CA ALA A 106 -22.64 20.65 16.10
C ALA A 106 -21.73 19.52 16.65
N THR A 107 -21.66 18.42 15.94
CA THR A 107 -20.74 17.30 16.16
C THR A 107 -20.26 16.78 14.80
N LEU A 108 -19.16 16.01 14.76
CA LEU A 108 -18.65 15.43 13.50
C LEU A 108 -19.65 14.50 12.80
N ASP A 109 -20.57 13.86 13.55
CA ASP A 109 -21.61 12.98 13.00
C ASP A 109 -22.85 13.76 12.50
N ALA A 110 -22.98 15.03 12.89
CA ALA A 110 -24.08 15.87 12.38
C ALA A 110 -23.84 16.22 10.90
N PRO A 111 -24.90 16.49 10.13
CA PRO A 111 -24.74 16.92 8.74
C PRO A 111 -23.84 18.15 8.62
N TRP A 112 -22.88 18.11 7.69
CA TRP A 112 -22.02 19.22 7.36
C TRP A 112 -22.69 20.12 6.32
N ALA A 113 -22.59 21.43 6.48
CA ALA A 113 -23.11 22.36 5.50
C ALA A 113 -22.14 22.51 4.32
N ARG A 114 -22.64 22.32 3.09
CA ARG A 114 -21.86 22.42 1.86
C ARG A 114 -22.04 23.77 1.20
N HIS A 115 -20.94 24.43 0.84
CA HIS A 115 -20.91 25.71 0.12
C HIS A 115 -19.97 25.62 -1.09
N VAL A 116 -20.25 26.39 -2.14
CA VAL A 116 -19.47 26.42 -3.37
C VAL A 116 -18.65 27.70 -3.44
N VAL A 117 -17.33 27.54 -3.60
CA VAL A 117 -16.41 28.66 -3.82
C VAL A 117 -16.44 29.09 -5.28
N ASP A 118 -16.24 28.13 -6.21
CA ASP A 118 -16.22 28.36 -7.66
C ASP A 118 -16.62 27.08 -8.41
N HIS A 119 -17.31 27.27 -9.55
CA HIS A 119 -17.58 26.23 -10.53
C HIS A 119 -16.53 26.27 -11.65
N LEU A 120 -15.67 25.28 -11.71
CA LEU A 120 -14.61 25.21 -12.70
C LEU A 120 -15.16 24.67 -14.02
N ALA A 121 -15.06 25.43 -15.09
CA ALA A 121 -15.61 25.06 -16.39
C ALA A 121 -14.86 23.86 -17.02
N THR A 122 -13.59 23.68 -16.70
CA THR A 122 -12.73 22.57 -17.20
C THR A 122 -11.62 22.29 -16.19
N GLY A 123 -11.36 21.01 -15.89
CA GLY A 123 -10.33 20.56 -14.94
C GLY A 123 -10.67 20.80 -13.48
N GLY A 124 -9.94 20.18 -12.59
CA GLY A 124 -10.08 20.27 -11.13
C GLY A 124 -8.95 21.04 -10.46
N PRO A 125 -9.12 21.46 -9.22
CA PRO A 125 -8.00 21.92 -8.42
C PRO A 125 -7.04 20.74 -8.18
N TYR A 126 -5.75 20.95 -8.35
CA TYR A 126 -4.75 19.93 -8.06
C TYR A 126 -4.29 20.03 -6.60
N ASP A 127 -3.85 21.22 -6.20
CA ASP A 127 -3.58 21.52 -4.80
C ASP A 127 -4.48 22.66 -4.32
N LEU A 128 -4.89 22.59 -3.07
CA LEU A 128 -5.56 23.66 -2.33
C LEU A 128 -4.75 23.97 -1.06
N LEU A 129 -4.68 25.24 -0.68
CA LEU A 129 -4.05 25.72 0.54
C LEU A 129 -4.86 26.86 1.13
N CYS A 130 -5.18 26.77 2.42
CA CYS A 130 -5.81 27.83 3.18
C CYS A 130 -4.77 28.70 3.87
N ALA A 131 -4.83 30.02 3.69
CA ALA A 131 -3.94 30.96 4.34
C ALA A 131 -4.59 32.35 4.44
N ASP A 132 -4.41 33.03 5.55
CA ASP A 132 -4.79 34.44 5.71
C ASP A 132 -3.70 35.31 5.04
N LEU A 133 -3.91 35.65 3.76
CA LEU A 133 -2.94 36.38 2.95
C LEU A 133 -2.95 37.89 3.17
N ASP A 134 -4.06 38.45 3.60
CA ASP A 134 -4.19 39.90 3.78
C ASP A 134 -4.36 40.34 5.24
N GLY A 135 -4.33 39.39 6.18
CA GLY A 135 -4.32 39.65 7.61
C GLY A 135 -5.71 40.05 8.17
N ASP A 136 -6.79 39.67 7.48
CA ASP A 136 -8.16 40.01 7.93
C ASP A 136 -8.74 39.01 8.95
N GLY A 137 -8.01 37.91 9.23
CA GLY A 137 -8.38 36.87 10.19
C GLY A 137 -9.20 35.73 9.58
N ARG A 138 -9.48 35.75 8.28
CA ARG A 138 -10.09 34.65 7.52
C ARG A 138 -9.13 34.11 6.48
N ASN A 139 -9.18 32.80 6.24
CA ASN A 139 -8.31 32.23 5.24
C ASN A 139 -8.85 32.47 3.81
N GLU A 140 -7.97 32.92 2.93
CA GLU A 140 -8.12 32.76 1.50
C GLU A 140 -7.82 31.32 1.10
N ILE A 141 -8.32 30.93 -0.08
CA ILE A 141 -8.02 29.63 -0.70
C ILE A 141 -7.12 29.86 -1.90
N LEU A 142 -5.90 29.31 -1.82
CA LEU A 142 -5.02 29.21 -2.97
C LEU A 142 -5.33 27.91 -3.70
N ALA A 143 -5.33 27.94 -5.05
CA ALA A 143 -5.60 26.77 -5.86
C ALA A 143 -4.68 26.72 -7.07
N THR A 144 -4.06 25.55 -7.30
CA THR A 144 -3.48 25.21 -8.60
C THR A 144 -4.52 24.43 -9.40
N ALA A 145 -4.69 24.74 -10.68
CA ALA A 145 -5.55 23.97 -11.57
C ALA A 145 -4.71 23.17 -12.55
N CYS A 146 -4.96 21.86 -12.63
CA CYS A 146 -4.40 21.01 -13.66
C CYS A 146 -5.50 20.23 -14.39
N TYR A 147 -5.18 19.58 -15.49
CA TYR A 147 -6.12 18.89 -16.39
C TYR A 147 -7.20 19.80 -17.02
N ALA A 148 -6.98 21.12 -17.00
CA ALA A 148 -7.90 22.10 -17.56
C ALA A 148 -7.37 22.67 -18.89
N LYS A 149 -8.28 23.23 -19.70
CA LYS A 149 -7.88 24.08 -20.83
C LYS A 149 -7.27 25.41 -20.37
N VAL A 150 -7.58 25.81 -19.14
CA VAL A 150 -7.03 26.99 -18.47
C VAL A 150 -6.30 26.53 -17.22
N TRP A 151 -4.98 26.54 -17.28
CA TRP A 151 -4.08 26.23 -16.20
C TRP A 151 -3.74 27.50 -15.46
N GLY A 152 -3.57 27.45 -14.15
CA GLY A 152 -3.21 28.64 -13.42
C GLY A 152 -3.05 28.45 -11.94
N LEU A 153 -2.53 29.49 -11.30
CA LEU A 153 -2.46 29.67 -9.86
C LEU A 153 -3.43 30.80 -9.50
N PHE A 154 -4.37 30.51 -8.61
CA PHE A 154 -5.47 31.40 -8.26
C PHE A 154 -5.57 31.59 -6.76
N ILE A 155 -6.08 32.75 -6.34
CA ILE A 155 -6.50 33.04 -4.97
C ILE A 155 -8.01 33.28 -5.00
N TYR A 156 -8.73 32.70 -4.06
CA TYR A 156 -10.14 32.96 -3.84
C TYR A 156 -10.32 33.63 -2.48
N LYS A 157 -11.05 34.75 -2.47
CA LYS A 157 -11.39 35.51 -1.27
C LYS A 157 -12.90 35.53 -1.06
N ALA A 158 -13.31 35.22 0.15
CA ALA A 158 -14.73 35.36 0.56
C ALA A 158 -15.18 36.81 0.54
N GLY A 159 -16.42 37.03 0.15
CA GLY A 159 -17.11 38.30 0.41
C GLY A 159 -17.62 38.41 1.83
N ASP A 160 -18.51 39.36 2.08
CA ASP A 160 -19.15 39.55 3.40
C ASP A 160 -19.94 38.31 3.86
N ASP A 161 -20.56 37.61 2.92
CA ASP A 161 -21.20 36.30 3.11
C ASP A 161 -20.35 35.19 2.49
N PRO A 162 -19.60 34.41 3.29
CA PRO A 162 -18.72 33.35 2.78
C PRO A 162 -19.49 32.17 2.18
N THR A 163 -20.79 32.08 2.36
CA THR A 163 -21.63 31.02 1.75
C THR A 163 -21.94 31.25 0.28
N GLN A 164 -21.67 32.46 -0.23
CA GLN A 164 -21.82 32.83 -1.64
C GLN A 164 -20.52 32.50 -2.42
N PRO A 165 -20.55 32.41 -3.77
CA PRO A 165 -19.34 32.25 -4.59
C PRO A 165 -18.30 33.33 -4.29
N TRP A 166 -17.03 32.90 -4.22
CA TRP A 166 -15.93 33.77 -3.82
C TRP A 166 -15.35 34.57 -4.99
N GLY A 167 -14.76 35.70 -4.69
CA GLY A 167 -13.98 36.48 -5.64
C GLY A 167 -12.71 35.75 -6.04
N LYS A 168 -12.44 35.64 -7.35
CA LYS A 168 -11.27 34.97 -7.92
C LYS A 168 -10.24 35.98 -8.37
N HIS A 169 -9.00 35.82 -7.91
CA HIS A 169 -7.83 36.57 -8.37
C HIS A 169 -6.82 35.62 -9.05
N THR A 170 -6.33 36.01 -10.23
CA THR A 170 -5.33 35.22 -10.96
C THR A 170 -3.92 35.68 -10.61
N VAL A 171 -3.12 34.80 -10.02
CA VAL A 171 -1.71 35.03 -9.73
C VAL A 171 -0.87 34.76 -10.98
N GLN A 172 -1.13 33.63 -11.65
CA GLN A 172 -0.42 33.21 -12.85
C GLN A 172 -1.33 32.40 -13.77
N GLU A 173 -1.38 32.74 -15.04
CA GLU A 173 -2.00 31.92 -16.09
C GLU A 173 -0.98 31.01 -16.76
N GLY A 174 -1.46 29.90 -17.35
CA GLY A 174 -0.62 28.96 -18.13
C GLY A 174 0.39 28.17 -17.30
N PHE A 175 0.20 28.09 -15.98
CA PHE A 175 1.08 27.36 -15.08
C PHE A 175 0.45 26.03 -14.69
N SER A 176 1.25 24.94 -14.71
CA SER A 176 0.82 23.57 -14.41
C SER A 176 1.58 22.96 -13.23
N GLY A 177 2.06 23.77 -12.32
CA GLY A 177 2.86 23.30 -11.19
C GLY A 177 2.06 22.56 -10.13
N GLU A 178 2.74 21.70 -9.43
CA GLU A 178 2.28 21.01 -8.24
C GLU A 178 3.03 21.53 -7.02
N GLY A 179 2.38 21.44 -5.84
CA GLY A 179 2.89 21.94 -4.58
C GLY A 179 2.55 23.41 -4.34
N LEU A 180 2.01 23.68 -3.16
CA LEU A 180 1.70 25.01 -2.67
C LEU A 180 2.28 25.20 -1.27
N ALA A 181 2.85 26.37 -1.04
CA ALA A 181 3.21 26.84 0.30
C ALA A 181 3.19 28.37 0.32
N VAL A 182 3.15 28.96 1.51
CA VAL A 182 3.25 30.40 1.71
C VAL A 182 4.32 30.72 2.76
N ALA A 183 5.05 31.80 2.57
CA ALA A 183 6.02 32.34 3.52
C ALA A 183 6.39 33.78 3.15
N ASP A 184 6.80 34.58 4.11
CA ASP A 184 7.43 35.87 3.86
C ASP A 184 8.89 35.66 3.44
N LEU A 185 9.16 35.63 2.12
CA LEU A 185 10.47 35.29 1.57
C LEU A 185 11.42 36.51 1.53
N ASP A 186 10.89 37.71 1.39
CA ASP A 186 11.70 38.93 1.26
C ASP A 186 11.75 39.77 2.56
N GLY A 187 11.01 39.38 3.60
CA GLY A 187 11.02 39.99 4.91
C GLY A 187 10.19 41.27 4.99
N ASP A 188 9.21 41.43 4.11
CA ASP A 188 8.40 42.64 4.06
C ASP A 188 7.08 42.55 4.88
N GLY A 189 6.86 41.40 5.52
CA GLY A 189 5.73 41.12 6.41
C GLY A 189 4.49 40.60 5.68
N ARG A 190 4.53 40.39 4.36
CA ARG A 190 3.46 39.81 3.59
C ARG A 190 3.81 38.37 3.19
N LEU A 191 2.78 37.54 3.04
CA LEU A 191 2.99 36.16 2.59
C LEU A 191 3.16 36.11 1.08
N ASP A 192 4.27 35.54 0.64
CA ASP A 192 4.57 35.16 -0.73
C ASP A 192 4.09 33.75 -1.00
N ILE A 193 3.79 33.42 -2.27
CA ILE A 193 3.35 32.10 -2.70
C ILE A 193 4.53 31.35 -3.31
N ILE A 194 4.67 30.08 -2.94
CA ILE A 194 5.63 29.14 -3.52
C ILE A 194 4.82 28.05 -4.22
N SER A 195 5.08 27.85 -5.51
CA SER A 195 4.39 26.79 -6.28
C SER A 195 5.29 26.22 -7.36
N GLY A 196 5.45 24.89 -7.37
CA GLY A 196 6.41 24.21 -8.23
C GLY A 196 7.82 24.79 -8.07
N PRO A 197 8.57 25.04 -9.16
CA PRO A 197 9.93 25.57 -9.09
C PRO A 197 10.00 27.10 -8.97
N ALA A 198 8.88 27.79 -8.68
CA ALA A 198 8.79 29.25 -8.66
C ALA A 198 8.21 29.80 -7.35
N ALA A 199 8.67 30.98 -6.99
CA ALA A 199 8.10 31.84 -5.97
C ALA A 199 7.40 33.04 -6.61
N TYR A 200 6.35 33.55 -5.98
CA TYR A 200 5.57 34.69 -6.40
C TYR A 200 5.51 35.67 -5.24
N LEU A 201 6.25 36.77 -5.38
CA LEU A 201 6.30 37.79 -4.33
C LEU A 201 5.02 38.61 -4.34
N CYS A 202 4.49 38.85 -3.14
CA CYS A 202 3.25 39.59 -2.93
C CYS A 202 3.38 41.04 -3.44
N PRO A 203 2.37 41.58 -4.16
CA PRO A 203 2.38 42.98 -4.54
C PRO A 203 2.44 43.91 -3.31
N LYS A 204 3.13 45.05 -3.46
CA LYS A 204 3.39 46.00 -2.38
C LYS A 204 2.13 46.50 -1.67
N ASP A 205 1.05 46.64 -2.41
CA ASP A 205 -0.24 47.17 -1.89
C ASP A 205 -1.22 46.05 -1.48
N GLY A 206 -0.73 44.81 -1.34
CA GLY A 206 -1.48 43.63 -0.89
C GLY A 206 -1.78 42.60 -1.97
N PRO A 207 -2.26 41.41 -1.60
CA PRO A 207 -2.34 40.23 -2.47
C PRO A 207 -3.30 40.38 -3.66
N PHE A 208 -4.23 41.36 -3.61
CA PHE A 208 -5.23 41.60 -4.64
C PHE A 208 -4.98 42.88 -5.48
N SER A 209 -3.88 43.58 -5.24
CA SER A 209 -3.64 44.94 -5.78
C SER A 209 -2.97 44.97 -7.16
N GLY A 210 -2.41 43.87 -7.63
CA GLY A 210 -1.69 43.87 -8.90
C GLY A 210 -1.04 42.52 -9.25
N PRO A 211 -0.15 42.53 -10.24
CA PRO A 211 0.53 41.30 -10.65
C PRO A 211 1.57 40.87 -9.61
N TRP A 212 1.61 39.61 -9.32
CA TRP A 212 2.62 38.96 -8.49
C TRP A 212 3.94 38.84 -9.24
N ARG A 213 5.06 39.15 -8.57
CA ARG A 213 6.39 39.04 -9.18
C ARG A 213 6.87 37.60 -9.14
N ARG A 214 6.86 36.94 -10.29
CA ARG A 214 7.33 35.55 -10.41
C ARG A 214 8.87 35.49 -10.43
N MET A 215 9.45 34.59 -9.64
CA MET A 215 10.87 34.27 -9.58
C MET A 215 11.06 32.75 -9.63
N VAL A 216 11.87 32.23 -10.53
CA VAL A 216 12.22 30.81 -10.58
C VAL A 216 13.37 30.57 -9.61
N PHE A 217 13.11 29.84 -8.54
CA PHE A 217 14.15 29.49 -7.55
C PHE A 217 14.85 28.17 -7.89
N ALA A 218 14.18 27.25 -8.58
CA ALA A 218 14.66 25.92 -8.91
C ALA A 218 14.69 25.66 -10.44
N PRO A 219 15.55 26.36 -11.21
CA PRO A 219 15.58 26.23 -12.67
C PRO A 219 16.04 24.84 -13.15
N SER A 220 16.68 24.07 -12.28
CA SER A 220 17.10 22.69 -12.53
C SER A 220 15.98 21.67 -12.34
N HIS A 221 14.88 22.01 -11.65
CA HIS A 221 13.77 21.13 -11.33
C HIS A 221 12.64 21.24 -12.35
N ARG A 222 11.88 20.14 -12.50
CA ARG A 222 10.66 20.06 -13.31
C ARG A 222 9.49 20.74 -12.60
N GLU A 223 8.40 21.00 -13.29
CA GLU A 223 7.26 21.78 -12.76
C GLU A 223 6.48 21.08 -11.64
N MET A 224 6.48 19.74 -11.62
CA MET A 224 5.79 18.96 -10.59
C MET A 224 6.73 18.77 -9.39
N CYS A 225 6.64 19.68 -8.42
CA CYS A 225 7.47 19.69 -7.22
C CYS A 225 6.63 19.91 -5.97
N ARG A 226 6.79 19.09 -4.95
CA ARG A 226 6.38 19.44 -3.59
C ARG A 226 7.37 20.43 -3.01
N VAL A 227 6.86 21.45 -2.34
CA VAL A 227 7.66 22.56 -1.81
C VAL A 227 7.33 22.82 -0.35
N ALA A 228 8.33 23.23 0.42
CA ALA A 228 8.13 23.60 1.82
C ALA A 228 9.17 24.64 2.27
N PRO A 229 8.75 25.78 2.84
CA PRO A 229 9.63 26.80 3.37
C PRO A 229 10.07 26.50 4.81
N LEU A 230 11.33 26.80 5.12
CA LEU A 230 11.88 26.81 6.48
C LEU A 230 13.19 27.60 6.52
N ASP A 231 13.40 28.44 7.51
CA ASP A 231 14.71 29.04 7.76
C ASP A 231 15.73 27.96 8.21
N ILE A 232 16.41 27.34 7.24
CA ILE A 232 17.40 26.28 7.46
C ILE A 232 18.69 26.87 7.98
N THR A 233 19.10 27.99 7.41
CA THR A 233 20.38 28.66 7.72
C THR A 233 20.37 29.41 9.06
N GLY A 234 19.18 29.71 9.59
CA GLY A 234 19.00 30.48 10.83
C GLY A 234 19.33 31.96 10.64
N ASN A 235 19.09 32.50 9.45
CA ASN A 235 19.29 33.92 9.11
C ASN A 235 18.02 34.77 9.26
N GLY A 236 16.91 34.14 9.69
CA GLY A 236 15.60 34.78 9.89
C GLY A 236 14.73 34.85 8.64
N ARG A 237 15.15 34.24 7.53
CA ARG A 237 14.37 34.15 6.28
C ARG A 237 14.12 32.70 5.89
N PRO A 238 12.93 32.38 5.37
CA PRO A 238 12.67 31.04 4.86
C PRO A 238 13.53 30.71 3.63
N ASP A 239 14.27 29.60 3.72
CA ASP A 239 14.80 28.86 2.57
C ASP A 239 13.69 27.98 2.01
N ILE A 240 13.83 27.46 0.79
CA ILE A 240 12.83 26.60 0.16
C ILE A 240 13.42 25.19 -0.03
N VAL A 241 12.70 24.17 0.41
CA VAL A 241 12.99 22.78 0.05
C VAL A 241 12.04 22.39 -1.08
N ALA A 242 12.58 21.73 -2.11
CA ALA A 242 11.78 21.22 -3.21
C ALA A 242 12.17 19.79 -3.56
N VAL A 243 11.16 18.96 -3.83
CA VAL A 243 11.32 17.59 -4.33
C VAL A 243 10.43 17.36 -5.53
N GLU A 244 11.00 16.79 -6.60
CA GLU A 244 10.25 16.40 -7.79
C GLU A 244 9.36 15.20 -7.49
N SER A 245 8.04 15.34 -7.69
CA SER A 245 7.02 14.45 -7.14
C SER A 245 6.61 13.31 -8.06
N GLU A 246 6.37 13.57 -9.34
CA GLU A 246 5.72 12.65 -10.28
C GLU A 246 6.72 11.85 -11.16
N PHE A 247 7.99 11.81 -10.77
CA PHE A 247 9.06 11.27 -11.62
C PHE A 247 9.73 10.06 -10.99
N TYR A 248 10.22 9.16 -11.85
CA TYR A 248 10.94 7.96 -11.45
C TYR A 248 12.39 8.25 -10.99
N ASP A 249 12.92 9.41 -11.34
CA ASP A 249 14.28 9.88 -11.08
C ASP A 249 14.29 11.25 -10.40
N GLY A 250 13.37 11.47 -9.46
CA GLY A 250 13.16 12.75 -8.79
C GLY A 250 14.38 13.24 -8.03
N ARG A 251 14.51 14.56 -7.94
CA ARG A 251 15.57 15.26 -7.22
C ARG A 251 14.99 15.95 -5.99
N LEU A 252 15.76 15.93 -4.91
CA LEU A 252 15.53 16.69 -3.69
C LEU A 252 16.66 17.68 -3.51
N SER A 253 16.34 18.96 -3.40
CA SER A 253 17.27 20.03 -3.09
C SER A 253 16.67 21.00 -2.09
N TRP A 254 17.49 21.76 -1.39
CA TRP A 254 17.05 22.96 -0.73
C TRP A 254 17.76 24.17 -1.32
N PHE A 255 17.08 25.32 -1.30
CA PHE A 255 17.50 26.55 -1.95
C PHE A 255 17.63 27.64 -0.89
N GLU A 256 18.88 28.05 -0.65
CA GLU A 256 19.19 29.10 0.30
C GLU A 256 18.70 30.43 -0.22
N ASN A 257 17.91 31.12 0.59
CA ASN A 257 17.32 32.41 0.26
C ASN A 257 18.28 33.56 0.57
N ARG A 258 18.72 34.26 -0.47
CA ARG A 258 19.58 35.47 -0.40
C ARG A 258 18.94 36.69 -1.06
N LEU A 259 17.61 36.77 -1.07
CA LEU A 259 16.86 37.83 -1.74
C LEU A 259 17.30 39.24 -1.35
N THR A 260 17.61 39.50 -0.07
CA THR A 260 18.05 40.80 0.40
C THR A 260 19.51 41.12 0.10
N GLU A 261 20.34 40.10 -0.10
CA GLU A 261 21.80 40.27 -0.35
C GLU A 261 22.09 40.28 -1.87
N ARG A 262 21.31 39.49 -2.64
CA ARG A 262 21.53 39.26 -4.06
C ARG A 262 20.17 39.24 -4.83
N PRO A 263 19.49 40.37 -4.95
CA PRO A 263 18.11 40.41 -5.49
C PRO A 263 17.97 39.95 -6.94
N ASP A 264 19.07 39.97 -7.71
CA ASP A 264 19.07 39.54 -9.12
C ASP A 264 19.36 38.04 -9.31
N ASP A 265 20.00 37.39 -8.31
CA ASP A 265 20.35 35.97 -8.33
C ASP A 265 20.29 35.42 -6.89
N PRO A 266 19.10 35.34 -6.31
CA PRO A 266 18.96 35.16 -4.86
C PRO A 266 19.08 33.72 -4.37
N TRP A 267 19.01 32.73 -5.24
CA TRP A 267 18.86 31.35 -4.83
C TRP A 267 20.15 30.55 -5.00
N VAL A 268 20.57 29.85 -3.94
CA VAL A 268 21.70 28.92 -4.00
C VAL A 268 21.20 27.51 -3.77
N GLU A 269 21.31 26.68 -4.81
CA GLU A 269 20.90 25.27 -4.72
C GLU A 269 21.90 24.43 -3.94
N HIS A 270 21.37 23.61 -3.03
CA HIS A 270 22.08 22.60 -2.28
C HIS A 270 21.43 21.22 -2.52
N PRO A 271 21.94 20.40 -3.46
CA PRO A 271 21.41 19.09 -3.73
C PRO A 271 21.55 18.14 -2.53
N LEU A 272 20.51 17.35 -2.25
CA LEU A 272 20.49 16.36 -1.16
C LEU A 272 20.45 14.92 -1.67
N GLU A 273 19.52 14.62 -2.56
CA GLU A 273 19.35 13.27 -3.11
C GLU A 273 18.81 13.35 -4.55
N SER A 274 19.15 12.32 -5.35
CA SER A 274 18.60 12.09 -6.68
C SER A 274 18.17 10.63 -6.82
N GLY A 275 17.34 10.34 -7.81
CA GLY A 275 16.80 8.99 -8.01
C GLY A 275 15.73 8.63 -6.98
N LEU A 276 15.01 9.62 -6.45
CA LEU A 276 13.78 9.41 -5.72
C LEU A 276 12.68 8.99 -6.69
N VAL A 277 11.85 8.05 -6.26
CA VAL A 277 10.81 7.49 -7.11
C VAL A 277 9.45 7.97 -6.64
N TYR A 278 8.81 8.85 -7.42
CA TYR A 278 7.49 9.41 -7.09
C TYR A 278 7.42 10.00 -5.68
N ALA A 279 8.34 10.91 -5.36
CA ALA A 279 8.48 11.51 -4.04
C ALA A 279 7.38 12.56 -3.77
N HIS A 280 6.17 12.11 -3.48
CA HIS A 280 4.95 12.93 -3.49
C HIS A 280 4.61 13.62 -2.16
N SER A 281 5.37 13.41 -1.10
CA SER A 281 5.18 14.10 0.18
C SER A 281 6.47 14.72 0.67
N LEU A 282 6.38 15.96 1.14
CA LEU A 282 7.50 16.71 1.69
C LEU A 282 7.04 17.47 2.95
N HIS A 283 7.74 17.28 4.05
CA HIS A 283 7.59 18.09 5.25
C HIS A 283 8.94 18.58 5.76
N VAL A 284 8.98 19.81 6.22
CA VAL A 284 10.15 20.39 6.83
C VAL A 284 9.80 20.91 8.22
N ARG A 285 10.69 20.71 9.18
CA ARG A 285 10.48 21.17 10.54
C ARG A 285 11.77 21.40 11.30
N ARG A 286 11.66 22.17 12.36
CA ARG A 286 12.71 22.30 13.35
C ARG A 286 12.33 21.49 14.60
N ASP A 287 13.20 20.58 15.01
CA ASP A 287 12.97 19.69 16.14
C ASP A 287 14.23 19.68 17.02
N ALA A 288 14.11 20.13 18.29
CA ALA A 288 15.20 20.23 19.25
C ALA A 288 16.46 20.91 18.68
N GLY A 289 16.29 21.99 17.91
CA GLY A 289 17.37 22.75 17.27
C GLY A 289 17.97 22.11 16.01
N GLN A 290 17.45 20.97 15.59
CA GLN A 290 17.82 20.31 14.34
C GLN A 290 16.82 20.65 13.24
N VAL A 291 17.28 20.71 12.01
CA VAL A 291 16.41 20.76 10.84
C VAL A 291 16.13 19.33 10.37
N LYS A 292 14.88 19.02 10.15
CA LYS A 292 14.43 17.72 9.65
C LYS A 292 13.60 17.89 8.40
N LEU A 293 13.92 17.12 7.37
CA LEU A 293 13.16 17.00 6.14
C LEU A 293 12.62 15.59 6.07
N PHE A 294 11.34 15.45 5.84
CA PHE A 294 10.67 14.17 5.61
C PHE A 294 10.21 14.12 4.16
N VAL A 295 10.55 13.03 3.48
CA VAL A 295 10.10 12.74 2.11
C VAL A 295 9.48 11.36 2.08
N ALA A 296 8.32 11.24 1.45
CA ALA A 296 7.71 9.95 1.20
C ALA A 296 7.52 9.71 -0.30
N GLU A 297 7.96 8.53 -0.74
CA GLU A 297 7.72 8.00 -2.08
C GLU A 297 6.37 7.29 -2.11
N MET A 298 5.63 7.40 -3.21
CA MET A 298 4.43 6.60 -3.41
C MET A 298 4.73 5.27 -4.09
N ALA A 299 3.95 4.24 -3.75
CA ALA A 299 4.06 2.92 -4.34
C ALA A 299 3.51 2.91 -5.79
N GLY A 300 2.44 3.64 -6.06
CA GLY A 300 1.84 3.75 -7.39
C GLY A 300 2.13 5.10 -8.03
N GLY A 301 2.97 5.17 -9.05
CA GLY A 301 3.11 6.35 -9.92
C GLY A 301 1.85 6.63 -10.75
N GLY A 302 1.89 7.66 -11.63
CA GLY A 302 0.78 8.03 -12.52
C GLY A 302 0.17 6.84 -13.30
N TRP A 303 -0.91 7.08 -14.04
CA TRP A 303 -1.78 6.04 -14.64
C TRP A 303 -1.06 4.89 -15.38
N ASN A 304 0.06 5.17 -16.04
CA ASN A 304 0.85 4.18 -16.79
C ASN A 304 2.24 3.94 -16.21
N ALA A 305 2.53 4.48 -15.03
CA ALA A 305 3.84 4.36 -14.43
C ALA A 305 4.04 2.98 -13.77
N PRO A 306 5.26 2.43 -13.74
CA PRO A 306 5.58 1.22 -13.03
C PRO A 306 5.26 1.36 -11.53
N TYR A 307 4.89 0.26 -10.89
CA TYR A 307 4.68 0.23 -9.46
C TYR A 307 6.04 0.29 -8.73
N ASN A 308 6.16 1.18 -7.74
CA ASN A 308 7.35 1.29 -6.90
C ASN A 308 7.21 0.41 -5.65
N TYR A 309 7.63 -0.85 -5.75
CA TYR A 309 7.58 -1.80 -4.63
C TYR A 309 8.57 -1.47 -3.50
N ASP A 310 9.50 -0.55 -3.75
CA ASP A 310 10.53 -0.11 -2.79
C ASP A 310 10.24 1.25 -2.18
N ALA A 311 9.04 1.77 -2.37
CA ALA A 311 8.67 3.09 -1.90
C ALA A 311 9.14 3.34 -0.46
N ARG A 312 9.87 4.43 -0.27
CA ARG A 312 10.56 4.74 0.99
C ARG A 312 9.94 5.94 1.67
N LEU A 313 9.93 5.89 2.98
CA LEU A 313 9.77 7.05 3.85
C LEU A 313 11.16 7.41 4.37
N VAL A 314 11.63 8.61 4.09
CA VAL A 314 13.01 9.03 4.37
C VAL A 314 13.02 10.31 5.20
N GLU A 315 13.85 10.35 6.25
CA GLU A 315 14.13 11.56 7.02
C GLU A 315 15.59 11.99 6.81
N PHE A 316 15.79 13.25 6.45
CA PHE A 316 17.09 13.91 6.46
C PHE A 316 17.18 14.83 7.67
N THR A 317 18.29 14.76 8.39
CA THR A 317 18.51 15.57 9.59
C THR A 317 19.80 16.36 9.49
N SER A 318 19.72 17.67 9.66
CA SER A 318 20.88 18.56 9.80
C SER A 318 20.96 19.15 11.21
N ARG A 319 22.16 19.11 11.81
CA ARG A 319 22.47 19.68 13.12
C ARG A 319 23.30 20.96 13.03
N ASN A 320 23.60 21.40 11.84
CA ASN A 320 24.56 22.48 11.57
C ASN A 320 24.06 23.41 10.46
N ARG A 321 22.77 23.74 10.51
CA ARG A 321 22.14 24.73 9.61
C ARG A 321 22.31 24.39 8.12
N GLY A 322 22.01 23.16 7.74
CA GLY A 322 22.03 22.70 6.36
C GLY A 322 23.40 22.35 5.78
N LYS A 323 24.51 22.54 6.54
CA LYS A 323 25.86 22.27 6.01
C LYS A 323 26.15 20.80 5.77
N THR A 324 25.59 19.92 6.61
CA THR A 324 25.66 18.47 6.43
C THR A 324 24.36 17.81 6.84
N TRP A 325 24.03 16.70 6.21
CA TRP A 325 22.79 15.95 6.44
C TRP A 325 23.08 14.47 6.68
N SER A 326 22.36 13.89 7.64
CA SER A 326 22.28 12.46 7.81
C SER A 326 20.94 11.98 7.25
N ARG A 327 20.95 10.84 6.55
CA ARG A 327 19.79 10.22 5.93
C ARG A 327 19.38 8.98 6.71
N THR A 328 18.09 8.81 6.98
CA THR A 328 17.51 7.64 7.64
C THR A 328 16.28 7.19 6.87
N VAL A 329 16.23 5.91 6.50
CA VAL A 329 15.00 5.29 5.99
C VAL A 329 14.15 4.92 7.21
N LEU A 330 12.94 5.46 7.27
CA LEU A 330 11.99 5.22 8.36
C LEU A 330 11.17 3.97 8.10
N ASP A 331 10.73 3.78 6.85
CA ASP A 331 10.00 2.63 6.34
C ASP A 331 10.29 2.40 4.87
N GLN A 332 10.07 1.18 4.37
CA GLN A 332 10.30 0.80 2.99
C GLN A 332 9.31 -0.28 2.53
N GLY A 333 8.83 -0.16 1.30
CA GLY A 333 7.96 -1.14 0.64
C GLY A 333 6.47 -0.81 0.69
N GLN A 334 6.03 0.06 1.60
CA GLN A 334 4.63 0.46 1.68
C GLN A 334 4.35 1.75 0.90
N GLY A 335 5.16 2.77 1.09
CA GLY A 335 4.97 4.07 0.47
C GLY A 335 3.69 4.79 0.93
N THR A 336 3.51 6.01 0.40
CA THR A 336 2.28 6.77 0.58
C THR A 336 2.21 7.88 -0.47
N HIS A 337 1.03 8.14 -1.02
CA HIS A 337 0.84 9.22 -1.99
C HIS A 337 0.94 10.59 -1.31
N GLN A 338 0.22 10.77 -0.22
CA GLN A 338 0.32 11.97 0.59
C GLN A 338 0.49 11.60 2.06
N ALA A 339 1.35 12.31 2.75
CA ALA A 339 1.55 12.17 4.18
C ALA A 339 1.48 13.51 4.89
N VAL A 340 1.01 13.49 6.13
CA VAL A 340 1.04 14.62 7.07
C VAL A 340 1.70 14.13 8.35
N MET A 341 2.53 14.98 8.97
CA MET A 341 3.09 14.70 10.28
C MET A 341 2.32 15.46 11.35
N SER A 342 1.63 14.74 12.24
CA SER A 342 0.82 15.32 13.30
C SER A 342 0.83 14.43 14.55
N ASP A 343 0.62 15.02 15.71
CA ASP A 343 0.34 14.30 16.96
C ASP A 343 -1.12 13.87 16.97
N ILE A 344 -1.37 12.63 16.47
CA ILE A 344 -2.73 12.12 16.27
C ILE A 344 -3.36 11.59 17.54
N ASP A 345 -2.54 11.18 18.51
CA ASP A 345 -3.05 10.56 19.74
C ASP A 345 -2.77 11.37 21.02
N GLY A 346 -2.24 12.57 20.89
CA GLY A 346 -2.05 13.52 22.00
C GLY A 346 -0.88 13.18 22.93
N ASP A 347 0.09 12.36 22.45
CA ASP A 347 1.25 11.96 23.26
C ASP A 347 2.45 12.92 23.12
N ALA A 348 2.26 14.06 22.46
CA ALA A 348 3.26 15.09 22.15
C ALA A 348 4.39 14.60 21.22
N ARG A 349 4.17 13.53 20.46
CA ARG A 349 5.06 13.04 19.42
C ARG A 349 4.33 13.05 18.09
N LEU A 350 5.09 13.26 17.02
CA LEU A 350 4.50 13.26 15.69
C LEU A 350 4.44 11.85 15.13
N GLU A 351 3.26 11.43 14.71
CA GLU A 351 3.02 10.32 13.82
C GLU A 351 3.10 10.80 12.38
N ILE A 352 3.30 9.84 11.46
CA ILE A 352 3.15 10.04 10.03
C ILE A 352 1.79 9.46 9.65
N VAL A 353 0.87 10.31 9.22
CA VAL A 353 -0.43 9.91 8.69
C VAL A 353 -0.32 9.87 7.19
N GLY A 354 -0.66 8.75 6.56
CA GLY A 354 -0.53 8.59 5.12
C GLY A 354 -1.76 7.97 4.49
N LYS A 355 -1.93 8.23 3.21
CA LYS A 355 -2.91 7.56 2.36
C LYS A 355 -2.29 7.16 1.03
N GLU A 356 -2.71 6.02 0.51
CA GLU A 356 -2.32 5.56 -0.80
C GLU A 356 -3.31 6.04 -1.87
N TRP A 357 -2.81 6.13 -3.11
CA TRP A 357 -3.62 6.58 -4.22
C TRP A 357 -4.31 5.43 -4.98
N ARG A 358 -3.56 4.40 -5.35
CA ARG A 358 -4.08 3.24 -6.09
C ARG A 358 -4.78 2.21 -5.21
N ILE A 359 -4.36 2.12 -3.96
CA ILE A 359 -4.97 1.25 -2.96
C ILE A 359 -5.65 2.16 -1.95
N PRO A 360 -6.99 2.20 -1.88
CA PRO A 360 -7.68 3.05 -0.91
C PRO A 360 -7.37 2.55 0.50
N ARG A 361 -6.45 3.24 1.16
CA ARG A 361 -5.95 2.85 2.47
C ARG A 361 -5.51 4.08 3.24
N VAL A 362 -5.96 4.19 4.49
CA VAL A 362 -5.48 5.20 5.46
C VAL A 362 -4.60 4.51 6.48
N GLN A 363 -3.42 5.04 6.72
CA GLN A 363 -2.37 4.39 7.48
C GLN A 363 -1.62 5.37 8.37
N ILE A 364 -1.11 4.89 9.50
CA ILE A 364 -0.33 5.67 10.45
C ILE A 364 0.98 4.92 10.76
N TRP A 365 2.09 5.63 10.72
CA TRP A 365 3.36 5.17 11.27
C TRP A 365 3.60 5.88 12.59
N LYS A 366 3.71 5.10 13.66
CA LYS A 366 4.02 5.57 15.01
C LYS A 366 5.43 5.16 15.41
N LYS A 367 6.18 6.09 15.99
CA LYS A 367 7.52 5.80 16.49
C LYS A 367 7.41 5.08 17.83
N THR A 368 7.82 3.81 17.85
CA THR A 368 7.75 2.96 19.04
C THR A 368 9.14 2.66 19.61
N ARG A 369 9.20 2.43 20.91
CA ARG A 369 10.38 1.90 21.59
C ARG A 369 10.03 0.52 22.13
N ARG A 370 10.51 -0.52 21.47
CA ARG A 370 10.37 -1.88 21.98
C ARG A 370 11.73 -2.45 22.39
N THR A 371 11.80 -3.09 23.54
CA THR A 371 12.80 -4.10 23.86
C THR A 371 12.30 -5.43 23.28
N SER A 372 12.26 -5.57 21.96
CA SER A 372 11.87 -6.83 21.35
C SER A 372 13.11 -7.71 21.17
N PRO A 373 13.05 -8.99 21.52
CA PRO A 373 14.06 -9.95 21.13
C PRO A 373 14.05 -10.23 19.63
N ILE A 374 13.01 -9.81 18.90
CA ILE A 374 12.95 -9.93 17.44
C ILE A 374 13.63 -8.71 16.85
N ALA A 375 14.73 -8.92 16.14
CA ALA A 375 15.38 -7.89 15.34
C ALA A 375 14.36 -7.31 14.35
N ALA A 376 14.44 -6.01 14.09
CA ALA A 376 13.61 -5.39 13.07
C ALA A 376 13.76 -6.16 11.74
N TYR A 377 12.64 -6.61 11.17
CA TYR A 377 12.64 -7.22 9.86
C TYR A 377 13.07 -6.18 8.82
N ARG A 378 14.00 -6.56 7.97
CA ARG A 378 14.36 -5.78 6.81
C ARG A 378 13.65 -6.36 5.60
N HIS A 379 12.81 -5.57 4.96
CA HIS A 379 12.22 -5.94 3.69
C HIS A 379 13.29 -5.89 2.59
N THR A 380 13.43 -6.98 1.83
CA THR A 380 14.29 -7.05 0.64
C THR A 380 13.54 -7.77 -0.47
N PHE A 381 13.66 -7.28 -1.71
CA PHE A 381 13.10 -7.96 -2.86
C PHE A 381 14.05 -9.07 -3.32
N ILE A 382 13.49 -10.22 -3.61
CA ILE A 382 14.23 -11.39 -4.11
C ILE A 382 14.34 -11.34 -5.63
N ASP A 383 13.31 -10.80 -6.31
CA ASP A 383 13.14 -10.90 -7.77
C ASP A 383 12.51 -9.62 -8.34
N ARG A 384 13.16 -8.49 -8.10
CA ARG A 384 12.64 -7.17 -8.48
C ARG A 384 12.49 -6.98 -10.00
N ASP A 385 13.46 -7.49 -10.77
CA ASP A 385 13.61 -7.17 -12.19
C ASP A 385 13.07 -8.26 -13.12
N LYS A 386 12.42 -9.28 -12.56
CA LYS A 386 11.96 -10.44 -13.34
C LYS A 386 10.44 -10.48 -13.41
N PRO A 387 9.87 -10.41 -14.62
CA PRO A 387 8.42 -10.45 -14.78
C PRO A 387 7.89 -11.84 -14.42
N GLY A 388 6.80 -11.87 -13.70
CA GLY A 388 6.07 -13.09 -13.35
C GLY A 388 5.33 -12.91 -12.04
N LEU A 389 4.21 -13.60 -11.88
CA LEU A 389 3.45 -13.66 -10.64
C LEU A 389 3.91 -14.92 -9.89
N ALA A 390 4.58 -14.74 -8.74
CA ALA A 390 4.85 -15.86 -7.83
C ALA A 390 3.52 -16.30 -7.20
N ILE A 391 3.20 -17.58 -7.32
CA ILE A 391 1.98 -18.17 -6.79
C ILE A 391 2.26 -18.84 -5.45
N ASP A 392 3.28 -19.72 -5.42
CA ASP A 392 3.74 -20.35 -4.20
C ASP A 392 5.22 -20.03 -3.94
N ILE A 393 5.55 -19.90 -2.65
CA ILE A 393 6.93 -19.79 -2.17
C ILE A 393 7.13 -20.84 -1.07
N LEU A 394 8.09 -21.71 -1.28
CA LEU A 394 8.47 -22.76 -0.32
C LEU A 394 9.92 -22.55 0.11
N ALA A 395 10.27 -23.09 1.27
CA ALA A 395 11.63 -23.06 1.78
C ALA A 395 12.10 -24.49 2.12
N ALA A 396 13.28 -24.87 1.65
CA ALA A 396 13.91 -26.14 1.95
C ALA A 396 15.43 -26.05 1.81
N ASP A 397 16.17 -26.85 2.55
CA ASP A 397 17.59 -27.07 2.32
C ASP A 397 17.75 -28.05 1.15
N LEU A 398 17.95 -27.51 -0.05
CA LEU A 398 17.97 -28.29 -1.29
C LEU A 398 19.33 -28.90 -1.58
N ASP A 399 20.44 -28.26 -1.19
CA ASP A 399 21.78 -28.70 -1.47
C ASP A 399 22.54 -29.24 -0.24
N GLY A 400 21.83 -29.35 0.92
CA GLY A 400 22.37 -29.98 2.13
C GLY A 400 23.41 -29.12 2.85
N ASP A 401 23.47 -27.81 2.60
CA ASP A 401 24.45 -26.91 3.25
C ASP A 401 23.98 -26.38 4.62
N GLY A 402 22.79 -26.78 5.07
CA GLY A 402 22.17 -26.37 6.33
C GLY A 402 21.48 -25.00 6.27
N ARG A 403 21.34 -24.41 5.10
CA ARG A 403 20.61 -23.17 4.86
C ARG A 403 19.40 -23.44 3.99
N LEU A 404 18.33 -22.65 4.20
CA LEU A 404 17.14 -22.78 3.38
C LEU A 404 17.29 -22.02 2.07
N GLU A 405 17.06 -22.68 0.97
CA GLU A 405 16.75 -22.09 -0.32
C GLU A 405 15.27 -21.82 -0.45
N LEU A 406 14.91 -20.96 -1.41
CA LEU A 406 13.51 -20.68 -1.75
C LEU A 406 13.16 -21.34 -3.08
N ILE A 407 11.99 -21.95 -3.14
CA ILE A 407 11.38 -22.42 -4.38
C ILE A 407 10.25 -21.46 -4.71
N ALA A 408 10.21 -20.98 -5.95
CA ALA A 408 9.13 -20.11 -6.42
C ALA A 408 8.49 -20.71 -7.67
N THR A 409 7.16 -20.79 -7.65
CA THR A 409 6.36 -21.18 -8.81
C THR A 409 5.79 -19.90 -9.44
N LYS A 410 6.05 -19.70 -10.74
CA LYS A 410 5.73 -18.44 -11.42
C LYS A 410 4.76 -18.67 -12.57
N ALA A 411 3.68 -17.91 -12.60
CA ALA A 411 2.81 -17.80 -13.77
C ALA A 411 3.26 -16.64 -14.66
N LYS A 412 3.26 -16.82 -15.98
CA LYS A 412 3.54 -15.73 -16.92
C LYS A 412 2.25 -14.93 -17.17
N PRO A 413 2.28 -13.59 -17.09
CA PRO A 413 1.15 -12.78 -17.51
C PRO A 413 0.92 -12.94 -19.02
N GLY A 414 -0.33 -13.09 -19.44
CA GLY A 414 -0.72 -13.14 -20.85
C GLY A 414 -0.64 -11.75 -21.51
N SER A 415 -0.49 -11.71 -22.84
CA SER A 415 -0.30 -10.49 -23.64
C SER A 415 -1.51 -9.54 -23.70
N ALA A 416 -2.60 -9.81 -23.02
CA ALA A 416 -3.84 -9.02 -23.02
C ALA A 416 -4.40 -8.75 -21.62
N GLY A 417 -3.55 -8.74 -20.58
CA GLY A 417 -4.02 -8.60 -19.19
C GLY A 417 -4.83 -9.79 -18.67
N GLY A 418 -4.95 -10.85 -19.46
CA GLY A 418 -5.56 -12.12 -19.08
C GLY A 418 -4.48 -13.16 -18.78
N TYR A 419 -4.77 -14.08 -17.89
CA TYR A 419 -3.86 -15.15 -17.44
C TYR A 419 -3.75 -16.31 -18.45
N ALA A 420 -3.51 -16.01 -19.71
CA ALA A 420 -3.57 -16.98 -20.82
C ALA A 420 -2.23 -17.68 -21.12
N SER A 421 -1.32 -17.79 -20.15
CA SER A 421 -0.12 -18.59 -20.34
C SER A 421 -0.37 -20.04 -19.96
N LEU A 422 -0.17 -20.95 -20.89
CA LEU A 422 -0.35 -22.40 -20.69
C LEU A 422 0.82 -23.06 -19.95
N CYS A 423 1.85 -22.30 -19.53
CA CYS A 423 3.03 -22.85 -18.89
C CYS A 423 3.42 -22.01 -17.68
N SER A 424 3.60 -22.65 -16.54
CA SER A 424 4.27 -22.10 -15.37
C SER A 424 5.79 -22.34 -15.44
N THR A 425 6.55 -21.48 -14.78
CA THR A 425 7.99 -21.65 -14.61
C THR A 425 8.27 -21.91 -13.13
N LEU A 426 9.03 -22.97 -12.86
CA LEU A 426 9.47 -23.32 -11.51
C LEU A 426 10.96 -23.03 -11.41
N VAL A 427 11.33 -22.29 -10.37
CA VAL A 427 12.71 -21.92 -10.10
C VAL A 427 13.03 -22.11 -8.62
N TRP A 428 14.29 -22.27 -8.30
CA TRP A 428 14.77 -22.15 -6.93
C TRP A 428 15.85 -21.08 -6.83
N LEU A 429 15.99 -20.50 -5.65
CA LEU A 429 16.79 -19.31 -5.39
C LEU A 429 17.71 -19.58 -4.21
N LYS A 430 19.02 -19.48 -4.46
CA LYS A 430 20.04 -19.55 -3.42
C LYS A 430 20.44 -18.16 -2.95
N ALA A 431 20.46 -17.97 -1.65
CA ALA A 431 20.87 -16.72 -1.04
C ALA A 431 22.38 -16.48 -1.24
N VAL A 432 22.75 -15.36 -1.84
CA VAL A 432 24.14 -14.88 -1.95
C VAL A 432 24.41 -13.80 -0.90
N GLU A 433 23.64 -12.73 -0.95
CA GLU A 433 23.62 -11.65 0.04
C GLU A 433 22.16 -11.32 0.37
N PRO A 434 21.46 -12.17 1.17
CA PRO A 434 20.01 -12.07 1.34
C PRO A 434 19.59 -10.73 1.95
N LEU A 435 20.40 -10.15 2.84
CA LEU A 435 20.12 -8.84 3.44
C LEU A 435 20.28 -7.67 2.46
N ARG A 436 20.81 -7.92 1.25
CA ARG A 436 20.91 -6.95 0.16
C ARG A 436 20.03 -7.33 -1.03
N GLY A 437 19.14 -8.32 -0.87
CA GLY A 437 18.26 -8.80 -1.91
C GLY A 437 19.00 -9.52 -3.06
N ARG A 438 20.21 -10.04 -2.82
CA ARG A 438 20.99 -10.74 -3.87
C ARG A 438 20.81 -12.24 -3.76
N TRP A 439 20.13 -12.80 -4.76
CA TRP A 439 19.81 -14.21 -4.89
C TRP A 439 20.26 -14.72 -6.25
N GLN A 440 20.70 -15.96 -6.32
CA GLN A 440 20.99 -16.64 -7.56
C GLN A 440 19.83 -17.57 -7.90
N GLU A 441 19.28 -17.44 -9.10
CA GLU A 441 18.15 -18.22 -9.59
C GLU A 441 18.63 -19.39 -10.44
N PHE A 442 18.01 -20.54 -10.21
CA PHE A 442 18.26 -21.77 -10.98
C PHE A 442 16.93 -22.35 -11.47
N PRO A 443 16.86 -22.91 -12.69
CA PRO A 443 15.65 -23.51 -13.22
C PRO A 443 15.38 -24.87 -12.59
N ILE A 444 14.15 -25.10 -12.13
CA ILE A 444 13.63 -26.43 -11.84
C ILE A 444 13.04 -27.04 -13.12
N GLY A 445 12.21 -26.26 -13.83
CA GLY A 445 11.59 -26.70 -15.06
C GLY A 445 10.39 -25.87 -15.44
N GLN A 446 9.63 -26.39 -16.43
CA GLN A 446 8.33 -25.84 -16.80
C GLN A 446 7.24 -26.80 -16.33
N GLY A 447 6.24 -26.28 -15.65
CA GLY A 447 5.04 -27.02 -15.32
C GLY A 447 4.17 -27.24 -16.56
N VAL A 448 3.43 -28.34 -16.59
CA VAL A 448 2.50 -28.65 -17.69
C VAL A 448 1.20 -27.84 -17.59
N GLY A 449 0.93 -27.27 -16.43
CA GLY A 449 -0.29 -26.53 -16.13
C GLY A 449 -0.09 -25.04 -15.97
N ASN A 450 -1.19 -24.35 -16.04
CA ASN A 450 -1.32 -22.95 -15.72
C ASN A 450 -1.57 -22.81 -14.20
N TRP A 451 -1.12 -21.71 -13.58
CA TRP A 451 -1.34 -21.46 -12.15
C TRP A 451 -0.90 -22.61 -11.25
N PRO A 452 0.39 -22.75 -10.98
CA PRO A 452 0.88 -23.72 -10.02
C PRO A 452 0.46 -23.31 -8.60
N HIS A 453 -0.64 -23.89 -8.15
CA HIS A 453 -1.15 -23.72 -6.78
C HIS A 453 -0.92 -25.00 -5.99
N GLY A 454 -0.68 -24.87 -4.69
CA GLY A 454 -0.51 -26.03 -3.82
C GLY A 454 0.74 -26.81 -4.11
N SER A 455 1.88 -26.28 -3.69
CA SER A 455 3.17 -26.95 -3.81
C SER A 455 3.65 -27.44 -2.43
N CYS A 456 4.43 -28.54 -2.44
CA CYS A 456 5.06 -29.10 -1.26
C CYS A 456 6.44 -29.64 -1.61
N VAL A 457 7.44 -29.42 -0.76
CA VAL A 457 8.75 -30.04 -0.86
C VAL A 457 9.00 -30.88 0.38
N ALA A 458 9.28 -32.17 0.19
CA ALA A 458 9.45 -33.11 1.29
C ALA A 458 10.27 -34.34 0.87
N PRO A 459 10.80 -35.14 1.82
CA PRO A 459 11.50 -36.40 1.56
C PRO A 459 10.51 -37.52 1.18
N LEU A 460 10.03 -37.48 -0.06
CA LEU A 460 8.97 -38.35 -0.59
C LEU A 460 9.50 -39.56 -1.34
N LEU A 461 10.78 -39.60 -1.66
CA LEU A 461 11.39 -40.65 -2.50
C LEU A 461 12.16 -41.65 -1.66
N PRO A 462 12.47 -42.86 -2.24
CA PRO A 462 13.26 -43.87 -1.54
C PRO A 462 14.58 -43.33 -0.99
N GLY A 463 14.91 -43.71 0.24
CA GLY A 463 16.09 -43.19 0.93
C GLY A 463 15.95 -41.78 1.51
N GLY A 464 14.74 -41.24 1.57
CA GLY A 464 14.47 -39.90 2.11
C GLY A 464 14.91 -38.77 1.17
N ARG A 465 15.08 -39.03 -0.13
CA ARG A 465 15.40 -38.00 -1.12
C ARG A 465 14.24 -37.04 -1.28
N LEU A 466 14.56 -35.76 -1.43
CA LEU A 466 13.57 -34.69 -1.58
C LEU A 466 12.88 -34.74 -2.94
N ALA A 467 11.62 -34.40 -2.97
CA ALA A 467 10.86 -34.10 -4.18
C ALA A 467 10.00 -32.85 -3.98
N LEU A 468 9.86 -32.08 -5.03
CA LEU A 468 8.86 -31.01 -5.13
C LEU A 468 7.62 -31.61 -5.81
N VAL A 469 6.48 -31.50 -5.17
CA VAL A 469 5.18 -31.78 -5.78
C VAL A 469 4.47 -30.45 -6.01
N THR A 470 3.97 -30.23 -7.20
CA THR A 470 3.18 -29.05 -7.52
C THR A 470 1.91 -29.42 -8.27
N ALA A 471 0.90 -28.72 -7.99
CA ALA A 471 -0.44 -28.87 -8.51
C ALA A 471 -0.83 -27.63 -9.33
N TYR A 472 -1.85 -27.74 -10.19
CA TYR A 472 -2.20 -26.68 -11.13
C TYR A 472 -3.70 -26.38 -11.08
N HIS A 473 -4.04 -25.10 -11.03
CA HIS A 473 -5.46 -24.67 -11.03
C HIS A 473 -5.96 -24.48 -12.46
N SER A 474 -6.97 -25.26 -12.86
CA SER A 474 -7.51 -25.21 -14.22
C SER A 474 -8.63 -24.20 -14.45
N ALA A 475 -9.23 -23.65 -13.38
CA ALA A 475 -10.49 -22.90 -13.46
C ALA A 475 -10.40 -21.54 -14.19
N HIS A 476 -9.21 -20.94 -14.31
CA HIS A 476 -9.05 -19.62 -14.92
C HIS A 476 -8.67 -19.62 -16.40
N SER A 477 -8.40 -20.76 -17.00
CA SER A 477 -7.85 -20.82 -18.36
C SER A 477 -8.89 -20.77 -19.48
N GLY A 478 -10.19 -20.90 -19.18
CA GLY A 478 -11.24 -21.02 -20.20
C GLY A 478 -11.05 -22.25 -21.13
N ALA A 479 -9.97 -22.98 -20.96
CA ALA A 479 -9.68 -24.22 -21.66
C ALA A 479 -10.38 -25.37 -20.94
N GLN A 480 -11.62 -25.58 -21.28
CA GLN A 480 -12.30 -26.84 -20.95
C GLN A 480 -11.47 -27.99 -21.56
N GLY A 481 -10.86 -28.83 -20.71
CA GLY A 481 -10.47 -30.16 -21.18
C GLY A 481 -9.04 -30.64 -20.93
N ALA A 482 -8.17 -29.90 -20.25
CA ALA A 482 -6.87 -30.46 -19.83
C ALA A 482 -6.92 -30.78 -18.32
N ASP A 483 -7.15 -32.04 -17.99
CA ASP A 483 -6.94 -32.54 -16.64
C ASP A 483 -5.44 -32.48 -16.34
N HIS A 484 -4.99 -31.42 -15.67
CA HIS A 484 -3.61 -31.30 -15.21
C HIS A 484 -3.50 -32.01 -13.86
N TYR A 485 -2.87 -33.15 -13.89
CA TYR A 485 -2.53 -33.90 -12.69
C TYR A 485 -1.32 -33.28 -11.98
N PRO A 486 -1.17 -33.46 -10.66
CA PRO A 486 0.02 -33.00 -9.96
C PRO A 486 1.30 -33.59 -10.54
N ASP A 487 2.31 -32.75 -10.67
CA ASP A 487 3.66 -33.17 -11.06
C ASP A 487 4.54 -33.39 -9.84
N LEU A 488 5.40 -34.38 -9.91
CA LEU A 488 6.51 -34.61 -8.99
C LEU A 488 7.83 -34.32 -9.71
N PHE A 489 8.64 -33.44 -9.15
CA PHE A 489 9.99 -33.14 -9.58
C PHE A 489 10.97 -33.73 -8.57
N GLU A 490 11.86 -34.60 -9.00
CA GLU A 490 12.90 -35.19 -8.14
C GLU A 490 14.03 -34.18 -7.97
N VAL A 491 14.41 -33.85 -6.74
CA VAL A 491 15.57 -32.99 -6.48
C VAL A 491 16.83 -33.80 -6.83
N PRO A 492 17.65 -33.34 -7.78
CA PRO A 492 18.91 -34.02 -8.12
C PRO A 492 19.94 -33.91 -6.99
N ASP A 493 20.96 -34.75 -6.98
CA ASP A 493 22.09 -34.67 -6.04
C ASP A 493 22.82 -33.32 -6.13
N ASP A 494 22.93 -32.73 -7.34
CA ASP A 494 23.23 -31.29 -7.52
C ASP A 494 21.98 -30.58 -8.02
N PRO A 495 21.28 -29.85 -7.17
CA PRO A 495 20.05 -29.13 -7.55
C PRO A 495 20.23 -28.08 -8.67
N ARG A 496 21.50 -27.68 -8.93
CA ARG A 496 21.83 -26.73 -10.01
C ARG A 496 21.78 -27.37 -11.38
N ALA A 497 21.81 -28.71 -11.43
CA ALA A 497 21.69 -29.48 -12.65
C ALA A 497 20.23 -29.57 -13.11
N GLY A 498 19.68 -28.44 -13.56
CA GLY A 498 18.32 -28.37 -14.11
C GLY A 498 18.28 -28.71 -15.61
N PRO A 499 17.09 -29.01 -16.15
CA PRO A 499 15.81 -29.19 -15.47
C PRO A 499 15.76 -30.48 -14.62
N TRP A 500 15.01 -30.43 -13.50
CA TRP A 500 14.82 -31.58 -12.63
C TRP A 500 13.97 -32.66 -13.30
N PRO A 501 14.25 -33.96 -13.06
CA PRO A 501 13.42 -35.05 -13.54
C PRO A 501 11.95 -34.88 -13.08
N ARG A 502 11.02 -34.95 -14.04
CA ARG A 502 9.60 -34.73 -13.79
C ARG A 502 8.77 -35.94 -14.19
N ARG A 503 7.75 -36.23 -13.38
CA ARG A 503 6.70 -37.21 -13.70
C ARG A 503 5.37 -36.82 -13.11
N THR A 504 4.28 -37.32 -13.69
CA THR A 504 2.95 -37.18 -13.11
C THR A 504 2.86 -38.00 -11.84
N LEU A 505 2.36 -37.40 -10.76
CA LEU A 505 2.27 -38.03 -9.45
C LEU A 505 1.14 -39.06 -9.39
N ALA A 506 -0.09 -38.64 -9.71
CA ALA A 506 -1.29 -39.46 -9.71
C ALA A 506 -2.38 -38.81 -10.58
N PRO A 507 -3.27 -39.61 -11.22
CA PRO A 507 -4.35 -39.07 -12.05
C PRO A 507 -5.55 -38.65 -11.19
N ILE A 508 -5.34 -37.66 -10.33
CA ILE A 508 -6.34 -37.11 -9.42
C ILE A 508 -6.63 -35.66 -9.74
N ARG A 509 -7.87 -35.23 -9.54
CA ARG A 509 -8.20 -33.80 -9.38
C ARG A 509 -7.87 -33.41 -7.96
N TYR A 510 -7.20 -32.29 -7.80
CA TYR A 510 -6.71 -31.84 -6.51
C TYR A 510 -7.31 -30.47 -6.14
N GLY A 511 -7.15 -30.13 -4.88
CA GLY A 511 -7.41 -28.78 -4.37
C GLY A 511 -6.20 -27.85 -4.53
N GLU A 512 -6.31 -26.67 -3.97
CA GLU A 512 -5.32 -25.61 -4.07
C GLU A 512 -4.15 -25.71 -3.09
N GLN A 513 -4.04 -26.82 -2.35
CA GLN A 513 -2.96 -27.04 -1.38
C GLN A 513 -2.56 -28.51 -1.31
N ILE A 514 -1.25 -28.74 -1.16
CA ILE A 514 -0.67 -30.06 -0.92
C ILE A 514 0.09 -30.02 0.39
N LEU A 515 -0.11 -31.00 1.27
CA LEU A 515 0.63 -31.16 2.53
C LEU A 515 1.25 -32.54 2.64
N ALA A 516 2.48 -32.61 3.12
CA ALA A 516 3.13 -33.90 3.45
C ALA A 516 2.95 -34.23 4.92
N HIS A 517 2.49 -35.46 5.22
CA HIS A 517 2.30 -35.94 6.58
C HIS A 517 2.39 -37.47 6.63
N ASP A 518 2.94 -38.04 7.70
CA ASP A 518 2.88 -39.49 7.91
C ASP A 518 1.50 -39.91 8.42
N VAL A 519 0.56 -40.14 7.47
CA VAL A 519 -0.84 -40.42 7.76
C VAL A 519 -1.04 -41.81 8.37
N ALA A 520 -0.26 -42.78 7.89
CA ALA A 520 -0.41 -44.17 8.30
C ALA A 520 0.56 -44.58 9.43
N GLY A 521 1.36 -43.66 9.98
CA GLY A 521 2.31 -43.92 11.07
C GLY A 521 3.44 -44.87 10.71
N ARG A 522 3.88 -44.86 9.43
CA ARG A 522 4.88 -45.80 8.90
C ARG A 522 6.30 -45.20 8.80
N GLY A 523 6.48 -43.95 9.19
CA GLY A 523 7.71 -43.20 8.96
C GLY A 523 7.92 -42.77 7.51
N LEU A 524 6.90 -42.90 6.66
CA LEU A 524 6.88 -42.42 5.28
C LEU A 524 5.92 -41.26 5.17
N LEU A 525 6.34 -40.19 4.52
CA LEU A 525 5.45 -39.06 4.27
C LEU A 525 4.51 -39.36 3.11
N ASP A 526 3.24 -39.35 3.40
CA ASP A 526 2.12 -39.36 2.47
C ASP A 526 1.78 -37.93 2.06
N LEU A 527 0.83 -37.72 1.14
CA LEU A 527 0.39 -36.41 0.73
C LEU A 527 -1.13 -36.25 0.89
N PHE A 528 -1.55 -35.15 1.50
CA PHE A 528 -2.90 -34.63 1.33
C PHE A 528 -2.95 -33.70 0.11
N ALA A 529 -3.90 -33.92 -0.78
CA ALA A 529 -4.07 -33.13 -1.99
C ALA A 529 -5.58 -32.88 -2.24
N GLY A 530 -6.11 -31.78 -1.70
CA GLY A 530 -7.54 -31.51 -1.70
C GLY A 530 -8.34 -32.66 -1.07
N PRO A 531 -9.37 -33.22 -1.79
CA PRO A 531 -10.20 -34.30 -1.26
C PRO A 531 -9.56 -35.68 -1.29
N TRP A 532 -8.24 -35.74 -1.51
CA TRP A 532 -7.50 -36.99 -1.63
C TRP A 532 -6.37 -37.12 -0.61
N TRP A 533 -6.13 -38.35 -0.18
CA TRP A 533 -4.91 -38.79 0.46
C TRP A 533 -4.14 -39.70 -0.49
N LEU A 534 -2.87 -39.40 -0.73
CA LEU A 534 -1.95 -40.18 -1.56
C LEU A 534 -1.02 -40.95 -0.65
N GLU A 535 -1.24 -42.25 -0.49
CA GLU A 535 -0.41 -43.14 0.28
C GLU A 535 0.93 -43.38 -0.43
N ASN A 536 2.04 -43.03 0.21
CA ASN A 536 3.38 -43.31 -0.29
C ASN A 536 3.71 -44.81 -0.11
N LEU A 537 3.98 -45.53 -1.18
CA LEU A 537 4.27 -46.97 -1.13
C LEU A 537 5.73 -47.28 -0.79
N GLY A 538 6.61 -46.26 -0.65
CA GLY A 538 8.01 -46.40 -0.28
C GLY A 538 8.95 -46.67 -1.45
N ASP A 539 8.43 -46.98 -2.61
CA ASP A 539 9.18 -47.19 -3.85
C ASP A 539 9.18 -45.96 -4.79
N GLY A 540 8.66 -44.84 -4.28
CA GLY A 540 8.47 -43.60 -5.02
C GLY A 540 7.12 -43.51 -5.73
N THR A 541 6.24 -44.51 -5.63
CA THR A 541 4.90 -44.47 -6.18
C THR A 541 3.87 -44.15 -5.10
N PHE A 542 2.70 -43.68 -5.53
CA PHE A 542 1.64 -43.25 -4.64
C PHE A 542 0.30 -43.88 -5.03
N ARG A 543 -0.47 -44.27 -4.01
CA ARG A 543 -1.81 -44.82 -4.18
C ARG A 543 -2.85 -43.80 -3.70
N PRO A 544 -3.77 -43.34 -4.56
CA PRO A 544 -4.81 -42.40 -4.15
C PRO A 544 -5.92 -43.11 -3.34
N HIS A 545 -6.32 -42.45 -2.24
CA HIS A 545 -7.49 -42.79 -1.44
C HIS A 545 -8.40 -41.58 -1.36
N ARG A 546 -9.71 -41.80 -1.49
CA ARG A 546 -10.66 -40.71 -1.38
C ARG A 546 -10.93 -40.41 0.09
N LEU A 547 -10.60 -39.18 0.50
CA LEU A 547 -10.77 -38.72 1.87
C LEU A 547 -12.18 -38.13 2.08
N VAL A 548 -12.68 -37.36 1.10
CA VAL A 548 -13.95 -36.65 1.16
C VAL A 548 -14.93 -37.20 0.14
N ALA A 549 -16.16 -37.56 0.55
CA ALA A 549 -17.20 -38.01 -0.36
C ALA A 549 -17.80 -36.87 -1.19
N ASP A 550 -17.88 -35.69 -0.61
CA ASP A 550 -18.50 -34.50 -1.22
C ASP A 550 -17.54 -33.86 -2.22
N GLU A 551 -17.93 -33.82 -3.51
CA GLU A 551 -17.11 -33.20 -4.56
C GLU A 551 -17.04 -31.67 -4.47
N SER A 552 -17.90 -31.05 -3.67
CA SER A 552 -17.90 -29.60 -3.46
C SER A 552 -16.70 -29.08 -2.69
N PHE A 553 -15.89 -29.96 -2.06
CA PHE A 553 -14.58 -29.61 -1.48
C PHE A 553 -13.45 -29.55 -2.51
N TYR A 554 -13.77 -29.30 -3.75
CA TYR A 554 -12.82 -29.02 -4.82
C TYR A 554 -13.16 -27.65 -5.45
N PRO A 555 -12.22 -26.70 -5.53
CA PRO A 555 -10.89 -26.65 -4.87
C PRO A 555 -11.00 -26.46 -3.36
N ALA A 556 -9.99 -26.88 -2.59
CA ALA A 556 -9.98 -26.76 -1.14
C ALA A 556 -8.59 -26.36 -0.62
N ARG A 557 -8.58 -25.45 0.35
CA ARG A 557 -7.45 -25.23 1.25
C ARG A 557 -7.55 -26.18 2.42
N LEU A 558 -6.41 -26.58 2.97
CA LEU A 558 -6.38 -27.58 4.03
C LEU A 558 -5.26 -27.36 5.06
N ALA A 559 -5.48 -27.84 6.28
CA ALA A 559 -4.49 -27.97 7.34
C ALA A 559 -4.58 -29.36 7.95
N ALA A 560 -3.47 -29.93 8.39
CA ALA A 560 -3.45 -31.25 9.02
C ALA A 560 -2.91 -31.14 10.45
N CYS A 561 -3.64 -31.73 11.41
CA CYS A 561 -3.27 -31.76 12.82
C CYS A 561 -4.10 -32.82 13.57
N ASP A 562 -3.64 -33.26 14.73
CA ASP A 562 -4.35 -34.25 15.56
C ASP A 562 -5.43 -33.57 16.43
N ILE A 563 -6.57 -33.20 15.81
CA ILE A 563 -7.69 -32.54 16.49
C ILE A 563 -8.31 -33.47 17.53
N ALA A 564 -8.51 -34.72 17.18
CA ALA A 564 -9.17 -35.70 18.04
C ALA A 564 -8.23 -36.32 19.10
N ARG A 565 -6.95 -35.92 19.11
CA ARG A 565 -5.91 -36.38 20.09
C ARG A 565 -5.71 -37.88 20.09
N ARG A 566 -5.58 -38.48 18.92
CA ARG A 566 -5.45 -39.92 18.74
C ARG A 566 -4.08 -40.34 18.20
N GLY A 567 -3.15 -39.38 18.08
CA GLY A 567 -1.82 -39.58 17.48
C GLY A 567 -1.86 -39.76 15.96
N ARG A 568 -2.93 -39.27 15.29
CA ARG A 568 -3.13 -39.36 13.85
C ARG A 568 -3.58 -38.00 13.30
N PRO A 569 -3.16 -37.64 12.09
CA PRO A 569 -3.54 -36.34 11.52
C PRO A 569 -4.98 -36.35 11.02
N ASP A 570 -5.83 -35.55 11.61
CA ASP A 570 -7.08 -35.12 11.06
C ASP A 570 -6.85 -33.98 10.03
N VAL A 571 -7.80 -33.72 9.15
CA VAL A 571 -7.67 -32.69 8.11
C VAL A 571 -8.78 -31.68 8.22
N VAL A 572 -8.43 -30.41 8.35
CA VAL A 572 -9.37 -29.29 8.21
C VAL A 572 -9.40 -28.87 6.74
N MET A 573 -10.59 -28.71 6.18
CA MET A 573 -10.78 -28.21 4.80
C MET A 573 -11.84 -27.14 4.75
N GLY A 574 -11.63 -26.16 3.84
CA GLY A 574 -12.62 -25.17 3.47
C GLY A 574 -12.99 -25.32 1.99
N GLN A 575 -14.27 -25.18 1.71
CA GLN A 575 -14.76 -25.08 0.32
C GLN A 575 -14.42 -23.68 -0.20
N GLU A 576 -13.74 -23.63 -1.35
CA GLU A 576 -13.54 -22.38 -2.08
C GLU A 576 -14.66 -22.21 -3.12
N ALA A 577 -15.81 -21.73 -2.64
CA ALA A 577 -16.98 -21.54 -3.50
C ALA A 577 -17.04 -20.09 -4.03
N MET A 578 -16.93 -19.93 -5.34
CA MET A 578 -17.06 -18.65 -6.04
C MET A 578 -17.97 -18.79 -7.26
N ASP A 579 -18.88 -17.86 -7.43
CA ASP A 579 -19.73 -17.74 -8.62
C ASP A 579 -19.18 -16.64 -9.54
N TYR A 580 -18.25 -17.00 -10.41
CA TYR A 580 -17.59 -16.07 -11.32
C TYR A 580 -18.53 -15.31 -12.25
N PRO A 581 -19.56 -15.92 -12.88
CA PRO A 581 -20.50 -15.19 -13.72
C PRO A 581 -21.22 -14.07 -12.97
N ASN A 582 -21.66 -14.34 -11.75
CA ASN A 582 -22.44 -13.40 -10.95
C ASN A 582 -21.58 -12.57 -9.99
N LYS A 583 -20.27 -12.79 -9.96
CA LYS A 583 -19.34 -12.17 -9.00
C LYS A 583 -19.84 -12.27 -7.56
N ALA A 584 -20.31 -13.45 -7.18
CA ALA A 584 -20.81 -13.74 -5.85
C ALA A 584 -19.88 -14.70 -5.12
N VAL A 585 -19.76 -14.51 -3.81
CA VAL A 585 -19.04 -15.39 -2.90
C VAL A 585 -20.04 -15.95 -1.90
N PRO A 586 -20.64 -17.11 -2.21
CA PRO A 586 -21.61 -17.73 -1.32
C PRO A 586 -20.93 -18.28 -0.06
N PHE A 587 -21.73 -18.47 0.99
CA PHE A 587 -21.26 -19.19 2.15
C PHE A 587 -21.03 -20.66 1.80
N SER A 588 -19.89 -21.19 2.23
CA SER A 588 -19.45 -22.55 2.04
C SER A 588 -19.01 -23.18 3.35
N LEU A 589 -18.77 -24.48 3.37
CA LEU A 589 -18.44 -25.21 4.59
C LEU A 589 -16.95 -25.06 4.92
N LEU A 590 -16.67 -24.79 6.20
CA LEU A 590 -15.42 -25.10 6.87
C LEU A 590 -15.68 -26.36 7.72
N ALA A 591 -14.93 -27.42 7.49
CA ALA A 591 -15.13 -28.70 8.16
C ALA A 591 -13.78 -29.38 8.49
N TRP A 592 -13.77 -30.27 9.48
CA TRP A 592 -12.66 -31.17 9.67
C TRP A 592 -13.08 -32.63 9.44
N PHE A 593 -12.12 -33.42 9.00
CA PHE A 593 -12.32 -34.82 8.62
C PHE A 593 -11.48 -35.69 9.56
N GLU A 594 -12.16 -36.55 10.26
CA GLU A 594 -11.61 -37.38 11.31
C GLU A 594 -10.90 -38.59 10.71
N CYS A 595 -9.58 -38.71 10.93
CA CYS A 595 -8.81 -39.86 10.43
C CYS A 595 -9.29 -41.16 11.09
N PRO A 596 -9.77 -42.15 10.36
CA PRO A 596 -10.20 -43.43 10.93
C PRO A 596 -9.00 -44.25 11.42
N GLU A 597 -9.26 -45.36 12.12
CA GLU A 597 -8.20 -46.24 12.64
C GLU A 597 -7.33 -46.82 11.50
N ASP A 598 -7.94 -47.28 10.42
CA ASP A 598 -7.25 -47.49 9.15
C ASP A 598 -7.58 -46.32 8.20
N PRO A 599 -6.62 -45.45 7.88
CA PRO A 599 -6.82 -44.30 7.01
C PRO A 599 -7.32 -44.65 5.58
N ARG A 600 -7.14 -45.92 5.17
CA ARG A 600 -7.61 -46.43 3.87
C ARG A 600 -9.11 -46.61 3.82
N CYS A 601 -9.77 -46.67 4.98
CA CYS A 601 -11.22 -46.73 5.12
C CYS A 601 -11.84 -45.34 4.88
N GLY A 602 -11.96 -44.95 3.64
CA GLY A 602 -12.61 -43.69 3.26
C GLY A 602 -14.04 -43.87 2.79
N PRO A 603 -14.84 -42.80 2.68
CA PRO A 603 -14.53 -41.42 3.07
C PRO A 603 -14.44 -41.21 4.60
N TRP A 604 -13.63 -40.26 5.04
CA TRP A 604 -13.47 -39.97 6.45
C TRP A 604 -14.71 -39.25 7.02
N PRO A 605 -15.07 -39.50 8.30
CA PRO A 605 -16.15 -38.78 8.96
C PRO A 605 -15.95 -37.26 8.93
N MET A 606 -16.95 -36.53 8.49
CA MET A 606 -16.94 -35.08 8.36
C MET A 606 -17.64 -34.42 9.56
N HIS A 607 -16.99 -33.42 10.13
CA HIS A 607 -17.53 -32.59 11.21
C HIS A 607 -17.51 -31.12 10.76
N VAL A 608 -18.70 -30.54 10.63
CA VAL A 608 -18.84 -29.13 10.22
C VAL A 608 -18.43 -28.22 11.38
N ILE A 609 -17.54 -27.29 11.12
CA ILE A 609 -17.08 -26.27 12.08
C ILE A 609 -17.95 -25.03 11.92
N ASP A 610 -18.02 -24.48 10.69
CA ASP A 610 -18.75 -23.23 10.42
C ASP A 610 -19.09 -23.09 8.94
N ARG A 611 -19.82 -22.01 8.61
CA ARG A 611 -20.08 -21.54 7.25
C ARG A 611 -19.38 -20.21 7.04
N VAL A 612 -18.44 -20.20 6.14
CA VAL A 612 -17.57 -19.05 5.81
C VAL A 612 -17.67 -18.71 4.33
N ARG A 613 -17.26 -17.51 3.95
CA ARG A 613 -17.21 -17.12 2.54
C ARG A 613 -15.85 -17.50 1.97
N CYS A 614 -15.82 -18.48 1.06
CA CYS A 614 -14.61 -18.87 0.35
C CYS A 614 -13.38 -19.00 1.29
N ALA A 615 -13.30 -20.09 2.04
CA ALA A 615 -12.17 -20.37 2.93
C ALA A 615 -10.88 -20.51 2.11
N HIS A 616 -10.04 -19.47 2.09
CA HIS A 616 -8.85 -19.43 1.25
C HIS A 616 -7.53 -19.64 1.99
N SER A 617 -7.49 -19.36 3.29
CA SER A 617 -6.31 -19.61 4.12
C SER A 617 -6.73 -20.33 5.38
N ILE A 618 -6.14 -21.50 5.64
CA ILE A 618 -6.46 -22.32 6.79
C ILE A 618 -5.18 -22.66 7.54
N GLY A 619 -5.18 -22.40 8.85
CA GLY A 619 -4.16 -22.81 9.78
C GLY A 619 -4.79 -23.57 10.96
N ALA A 620 -4.07 -24.53 11.52
CA ALA A 620 -4.50 -25.26 12.70
C ALA A 620 -3.29 -25.51 13.60
N ALA A 621 -3.35 -25.04 14.84
CA ALA A 621 -2.30 -25.18 15.84
C ALA A 621 -2.86 -24.92 17.24
N ASP A 622 -2.17 -25.41 18.26
CA ASP A 622 -2.39 -25.02 19.67
C ASP A 622 -1.74 -23.63 19.88
N LEU A 623 -2.56 -22.58 19.76
CA LEU A 623 -2.08 -21.19 19.76
C LEU A 623 -1.88 -20.62 21.16
N ASP A 624 -2.64 -21.09 22.14
CA ASP A 624 -2.58 -20.61 23.52
C ASP A 624 -1.90 -21.59 24.49
N ALA A 625 -1.39 -22.70 23.95
CA ALA A 625 -0.71 -23.78 24.69
C ALA A 625 -1.61 -24.47 25.73
N ASP A 626 -2.92 -24.57 25.50
CA ASP A 626 -3.86 -25.30 26.34
C ASP A 626 -3.96 -26.79 25.96
N GLY A 627 -3.26 -27.18 24.92
CA GLY A 627 -3.22 -28.54 24.38
C GLY A 627 -4.43 -28.85 23.49
N LYS A 628 -5.25 -27.87 23.09
CA LYS A 628 -6.28 -28.01 22.05
C LYS A 628 -5.82 -27.33 20.78
N ILE A 629 -6.43 -27.68 19.66
CA ILE A 629 -6.10 -27.10 18.37
C ILE A 629 -7.10 -25.98 18.05
N GLU A 630 -6.59 -24.78 17.88
CA GLU A 630 -7.33 -23.67 17.31
C GLU A 630 -7.23 -23.72 15.78
N ILE A 631 -8.33 -23.31 15.12
CA ILE A 631 -8.44 -23.24 13.67
C ILE A 631 -8.60 -21.79 13.28
N VAL A 632 -7.69 -21.31 12.43
CA VAL A 632 -7.73 -19.97 11.84
C VAL A 632 -8.12 -20.10 10.38
N CYS A 633 -9.16 -19.38 9.97
CA CYS A 633 -9.62 -19.34 8.60
C CYS A 633 -9.69 -17.90 8.09
N GLY A 634 -9.06 -17.64 6.94
CA GLY A 634 -9.17 -16.39 6.20
C GLY A 634 -10.15 -16.52 5.05
N GLU A 635 -11.14 -15.62 4.99
CA GLU A 635 -12.09 -15.53 3.90
C GLU A 635 -11.47 -14.80 2.69
N HIS A 636 -11.93 -15.14 1.48
CA HIS A 636 -11.47 -14.54 0.24
C HIS A 636 -12.64 -14.00 -0.59
N ASP A 637 -12.61 -12.70 -0.91
CA ASP A 637 -13.50 -12.09 -1.90
C ASP A 637 -12.66 -11.47 -3.04
N PRO A 638 -12.47 -12.17 -4.17
CA PRO A 638 -11.68 -11.66 -5.29
C PRO A 638 -12.44 -10.64 -6.14
N PHE A 639 -13.71 -10.38 -5.86
CA PHE A 639 -14.56 -9.49 -6.66
C PHE A 639 -14.61 -8.09 -6.05
N LYS A 640 -14.41 -7.09 -6.90
CA LYS A 640 -14.53 -5.67 -6.48
C LYS A 640 -15.99 -5.21 -6.46
N PRO A 641 -16.42 -4.37 -5.50
CA PRO A 641 -15.66 -3.99 -4.32
C PRO A 641 -15.49 -5.18 -3.35
N TYR A 642 -14.31 -5.33 -2.78
CA TYR A 642 -14.08 -6.37 -1.77
C TYR A 642 -15.04 -6.18 -0.60
N ARG A 643 -15.77 -7.26 -0.27
CA ARG A 643 -16.82 -7.24 0.75
C ARG A 643 -16.42 -8.14 1.89
N SER A 644 -15.56 -7.69 2.75
CA SER A 644 -15.18 -8.39 4.00
C SER A 644 -16.06 -7.98 5.14
#